data_544a188354d4185bc0ac01e953db1812
#
_entry.id   544a188354d4185bc0ac01e953db1812
#
_cell.length_a   1.000
_cell.length_b   1.000
_cell.length_c   1.000
_cell.angle_alpha   90.00
_cell.angle_beta   90.00
_cell.angle_gamma   90.00
#
_symmetry.space_group_name_H-M   'P 1'
#
loop_
_entity.id
_entity.type
_entity.pdbx_description
1 polymer ?
#
loop_
_entity_poly.entity_id
_entity_poly.type
_entity_poly.pdbx_seq_one_letter_code
_entity_poly.pdbx_strand_id
1 'polypeptide(L)'
;MVSIAKVLLGVFGAAVVVILIAVPTAIYLKEDQGGNKNQRSFTLEDVFNSSLKPKSYSMRWISDHEYLHKAQGSVYLHNVLTGNATEFLSRDKFNEKNAYDYQLSADRRYVAFMSNHSKLWRHSFTASYSLYDLELDKFLTPSDMPDEVQYFAWAPQGNKLAFVWKNNVYIKTRPEAPTLQVTFNGEENQILNGIPDWVYEEEMFSSNQGLWWSPGGKHMAYVEFNDTEVHTIEYSWYGENQYPSTVSIPYPKPGTPNPVVKLFVVDTDNTTKITQVLVPASFSSSEHYLASVTWVTDERIAVQWLKRVQNQLILQIYSLSGSSWNPAEDLNVISTTGWIGRFSPPEPVFAADKNSYYLLMSDSKGYKHIHHVVGGTATPVTSGEWEVVDILKVTADSVYYSSNQEGGKPGGRNVYKWTKEATTCLTCALHGEECQYNSAYFSHNASFYRMSCSGPGVPFHSLMNNTNNKELKPLEDNKAFSNLISNIHMPTMYRDSITLGGYNLWFQMFLPPGFDKSKKYPLLIDVYAGPCSQKADFIYRVSWSTYLASTEKIIVASFDGRGSGYQGDKLMHEIYKRLGTYEVEDQITAAKEFIKMGFIDKDRVAIWGWSYGGYVTSMALGAGSGVFKCGMAVAPVSKWEYYDSIYTERYMMEPSQNLDAYINSTVTARASNFHSVQYLLVHGTADDNVHFQQAAEISEALVEEQVDFEAMWYTDKDHGLGGSAYQHVYTHMSHFLRRCFA
;
A
#
# COMPACT_ATOMS: atom_id res chain seq x y z
N MET A 1 -44.62 71.17 6.45
CA MET A 1 -43.41 71.33 7.27
C MET A 1 -43.12 69.96 7.96
N VAL A 2 -42.06 69.31 7.58
CA VAL A 2 -41.66 68.08 8.30
C VAL A 2 -41.00 68.53 9.60
N SER A 3 -41.51 68.06 10.73
CA SER A 3 -41.02 68.43 12.06
C SER A 3 -39.51 68.07 12.18
N ILE A 4 -38.71 69.04 12.62
CA ILE A 4 -37.29 68.91 12.87
C ILE A 4 -36.98 67.70 13.77
N ALA A 5 -37.91 67.37 14.70
CA ALA A 5 -37.81 66.19 15.55
C ALA A 5 -37.82 64.85 14.75
N LYS A 6 -38.61 64.77 13.68
CA LYS A 6 -38.66 63.55 12.83
C LYS A 6 -37.38 63.41 11.97
N VAL A 7 -36.78 64.49 11.56
CA VAL A 7 -35.51 64.51 10.83
C VAL A 7 -34.35 64.11 11.77
N LEU A 8 -34.33 64.64 13.00
CA LEU A 8 -33.36 64.29 14.02
C LEU A 8 -33.50 62.81 14.46
N LEU A 9 -34.70 62.27 14.57
CA LEU A 9 -34.92 60.88 14.90
C LEU A 9 -34.47 59.96 13.74
N GLY A 10 -34.68 60.37 12.50
CA GLY A 10 -34.22 59.64 11.30
C GLY A 10 -32.68 59.61 11.20
N VAL A 11 -32.02 60.76 11.48
CA VAL A 11 -30.57 60.84 11.47
C VAL A 11 -29.98 60.04 12.62
N PHE A 12 -30.58 60.08 13.83
CA PHE A 12 -30.15 59.26 14.96
C PHE A 12 -30.33 57.78 14.69
N GLY A 13 -31.48 57.36 14.12
CA GLY A 13 -31.72 55.99 13.73
C GLY A 13 -30.70 55.49 12.67
N ALA A 14 -30.40 56.30 11.67
CA ALA A 14 -29.40 55.97 10.66
C ALA A 14 -27.98 55.88 11.25
N ALA A 15 -27.62 56.78 12.19
CA ALA A 15 -26.32 56.73 12.89
C ALA A 15 -26.18 55.47 13.77
N VAL A 16 -27.26 55.04 14.46
CA VAL A 16 -27.28 53.80 15.25
C VAL A 16 -27.13 52.58 14.37
N VAL A 17 -27.78 52.51 13.21
CA VAL A 17 -27.65 51.43 12.27
C VAL A 17 -26.22 51.35 11.68
N VAL A 18 -25.65 52.50 11.35
CA VAL A 18 -24.23 52.56 10.88
C VAL A 18 -23.27 52.07 11.97
N ILE A 19 -23.49 52.43 13.23
CA ILE A 19 -22.68 51.99 14.37
C ILE A 19 -22.88 50.50 14.61
N LEU A 20 -24.08 49.94 14.50
CA LEU A 20 -24.38 48.53 14.68
C LEU A 20 -23.79 47.64 13.58
N ILE A 21 -23.55 48.21 12.40
CA ILE A 21 -22.87 47.50 11.30
C ILE A 21 -21.37 47.74 11.28
N ALA A 22 -20.94 49.01 11.46
CA ALA A 22 -19.54 49.37 11.33
C ALA A 22 -18.68 48.86 12.50
N VAL A 23 -19.21 48.82 13.73
CA VAL A 23 -18.46 48.36 14.90
C VAL A 23 -18.18 46.85 14.86
N PRO A 24 -19.17 45.97 14.61
CA PRO A 24 -18.90 44.53 14.43
C PRO A 24 -17.98 44.26 13.23
N THR A 25 -18.16 45.00 12.13
CA THR A 25 -17.30 44.86 10.95
C THR A 25 -15.87 45.30 11.25
N ALA A 26 -15.68 46.38 11.98
CA ALA A 26 -14.36 46.88 12.41
C ALA A 26 -13.72 45.95 13.44
N ILE A 27 -14.51 45.32 14.32
CA ILE A 27 -13.99 44.33 15.27
C ILE A 27 -13.59 43.06 14.50
N TYR A 28 -14.43 42.59 13.58
CA TYR A 28 -14.14 41.43 12.70
C TYR A 28 -12.88 41.66 11.86
N LEU A 29 -12.72 42.88 11.31
CA LEU A 29 -11.53 43.25 10.54
C LEU A 29 -10.30 43.51 11.44
N LYS A 30 -10.47 43.71 12.75
CA LYS A 30 -9.38 43.91 13.69
C LYS A 30 -8.88 42.61 14.35
N GLU A 31 -9.76 41.65 14.48
CA GLU A 31 -9.36 40.27 14.91
C GLU A 31 -8.52 39.55 13.85
N ASP A 32 -8.64 39.96 12.57
CA ASP A 32 -7.89 39.38 11.47
C ASP A 32 -6.49 40.03 11.24
N GLN A 33 -6.04 40.91 12.13
CA GLN A 33 -4.75 41.62 11.98
C GLN A 33 -3.55 40.97 12.68
N GLY A 34 -3.66 39.69 13.08
CA GLY A 34 -2.53 38.95 13.70
C GLY A 34 -1.86 37.92 12.79
N GLY A 35 -2.40 37.65 11.58
CA GLY A 35 -1.85 36.71 10.60
C GLY A 35 -1.45 37.43 9.32
N ASN A 36 -0.50 36.87 8.59
CA ASN A 36 -0.08 37.31 7.27
C ASN A 36 -1.33 37.53 6.40
N LYS A 37 -1.59 38.77 5.96
CA LYS A 37 -2.87 39.22 5.38
C LYS A 37 -3.36 38.48 4.12
N ASN A 38 -2.65 37.43 3.67
CA ASN A 38 -2.97 36.68 2.43
C ASN A 38 -3.13 35.16 2.63
N GLN A 39 -3.09 34.65 3.87
CA GLN A 39 -3.24 33.19 4.10
C GLN A 39 -4.70 32.82 4.31
N ARG A 40 -5.09 31.68 3.72
CA ARG A 40 -6.40 31.07 3.90
C ARG A 40 -6.29 29.68 4.56
N SER A 41 -7.38 29.17 5.08
CA SER A 41 -7.46 27.81 5.59
C SER A 41 -7.43 26.79 4.45
N PHE A 42 -6.96 25.57 4.75
CA PHE A 42 -7.02 24.43 3.84
C PHE A 42 -8.44 23.86 3.89
N THR A 43 -9.17 23.93 2.76
CA THR A 43 -10.59 23.58 2.69
C THR A 43 -10.80 22.09 2.35
N LEU A 44 -12.03 21.60 2.48
CA LEU A 44 -12.38 20.25 2.07
C LEU A 44 -12.17 20.03 0.56
N GLU A 45 -12.43 21.04 -0.27
CA GLU A 45 -12.21 20.99 -1.72
C GLU A 45 -10.71 20.82 -2.06
N ASP A 46 -9.83 21.44 -1.25
CA ASP A 46 -8.39 21.34 -1.43
C ASP A 46 -7.88 19.89 -1.27
N VAL A 47 -8.56 19.06 -0.48
CA VAL A 47 -8.23 17.63 -0.31
C VAL A 47 -8.20 16.89 -1.64
N PHE A 48 -9.10 17.27 -2.56
CA PHE A 48 -9.29 16.61 -3.86
C PHE A 48 -8.59 17.35 -5.01
N ASN A 49 -7.90 18.44 -4.71
CA ASN A 49 -7.17 19.22 -5.70
C ASN A 49 -5.76 18.65 -5.90
N SER A 50 -5.52 18.05 -7.06
CA SER A 50 -4.22 17.45 -7.40
C SER A 50 -3.05 18.44 -7.39
N SER A 51 -3.30 19.74 -7.61
CA SER A 51 -2.28 20.79 -7.54
C SER A 51 -1.77 21.03 -6.12
N LEU A 52 -2.54 20.66 -5.11
CA LEU A 52 -2.17 20.77 -3.71
C LEU A 52 -1.63 19.47 -3.12
N LYS A 53 -0.93 18.70 -3.96
CA LYS A 53 -0.18 17.51 -3.56
C LYS A 53 1.25 17.60 -4.08
N PRO A 54 2.23 17.17 -3.27
CA PRO A 54 3.60 17.13 -3.76
C PRO A 54 3.72 16.13 -4.92
N LYS A 55 4.56 16.48 -5.88
CA LYS A 55 4.85 15.63 -7.04
C LYS A 55 5.93 14.63 -6.69
N SER A 56 5.82 13.42 -7.23
CA SER A 56 6.88 12.44 -7.29
C SER A 56 7.65 12.55 -8.61
N TYR A 57 8.78 11.88 -8.68
CA TYR A 57 9.56 11.77 -9.92
C TYR A 57 9.61 10.30 -10.34
N SER A 58 8.83 9.93 -11.35
CA SER A 58 8.85 8.57 -11.86
C SER A 58 9.92 8.43 -12.95
N MET A 59 10.80 7.46 -12.74
CA MET A 59 11.87 7.13 -13.67
C MET A 59 12.12 5.64 -13.70
N ARG A 60 12.76 5.16 -14.74
CA ARG A 60 13.16 3.76 -14.88
C ARG A 60 14.60 3.67 -15.37
N TRP A 61 15.48 3.10 -14.58
CA TRP A 61 16.83 2.76 -15.02
C TRP A 61 16.78 1.69 -16.10
N ILE A 62 17.45 1.92 -17.22
CA ILE A 62 17.58 0.95 -18.31
C ILE A 62 19.03 0.52 -18.53
N SER A 63 19.97 1.17 -17.86
CA SER A 63 21.39 0.77 -17.75
C SER A 63 21.97 1.37 -16.48
N ASP A 64 23.30 1.28 -16.32
CA ASP A 64 23.98 1.92 -15.19
C ASP A 64 24.09 3.44 -15.35
N HIS A 65 23.91 3.97 -16.56
CA HIS A 65 24.10 5.38 -16.86
C HIS A 65 22.89 6.06 -17.51
N GLU A 66 21.84 5.31 -17.82
CA GLU A 66 20.70 5.83 -18.56
C GLU A 66 19.38 5.48 -17.90
N TYR A 67 18.46 6.43 -17.90
CA TYR A 67 17.11 6.22 -17.43
C TYR A 67 16.06 6.87 -18.34
N LEU A 68 14.86 6.34 -18.31
CA LEU A 68 13.67 6.88 -18.98
C LEU A 68 12.82 7.65 -17.97
N HIS A 69 12.31 8.80 -18.43
CA HIS A 69 11.41 9.65 -17.66
C HIS A 69 10.30 10.18 -18.55
N LYS A 70 9.05 9.98 -18.11
CA LYS A 70 7.86 10.49 -18.80
C LYS A 70 7.54 11.91 -18.33
N ALA A 71 7.50 12.85 -19.27
CA ALA A 71 7.16 14.24 -19.01
C ALA A 71 6.33 14.80 -20.16
N GLN A 72 5.25 15.53 -19.83
CA GLN A 72 4.38 16.18 -20.82
C GLN A 72 3.84 15.24 -21.92
N GLY A 73 3.62 13.97 -21.57
CA GLY A 73 3.11 12.96 -22.48
C GLY A 73 4.17 12.27 -23.35
N SER A 74 5.41 12.74 -23.36
CA SER A 74 6.54 12.10 -24.04
C SER A 74 7.45 11.39 -23.05
N VAL A 75 8.25 10.43 -23.53
CA VAL A 75 9.28 9.75 -22.74
C VAL A 75 10.65 10.22 -23.21
N TYR A 76 11.48 10.63 -22.25
CA TYR A 76 12.83 11.13 -22.49
C TYR A 76 13.87 10.14 -21.99
N LEU A 77 14.90 9.93 -22.81
CA LEU A 77 16.10 9.17 -22.43
C LEU A 77 17.13 10.15 -21.88
N HIS A 78 17.48 9.95 -20.62
CA HIS A 78 18.50 10.71 -19.91
C HIS A 78 19.79 9.91 -19.81
N ASN A 79 20.92 10.53 -20.18
CA ASN A 79 22.24 9.97 -19.97
C ASN A 79 22.94 10.75 -18.84
N VAL A 80 23.24 10.08 -17.74
CA VAL A 80 23.78 10.71 -16.52
C VAL A 80 25.21 11.22 -16.75
N LEU A 81 26.01 10.54 -17.57
CA LEU A 81 27.41 10.90 -17.80
C LEU A 81 27.56 12.16 -18.65
N THR A 82 26.72 12.31 -19.66
CA THR A 82 26.74 13.48 -20.55
C THR A 82 25.83 14.61 -20.10
N GLY A 83 24.87 14.32 -19.22
CA GLY A 83 23.83 15.24 -18.81
C GLY A 83 22.75 15.49 -19.88
N ASN A 84 22.82 14.81 -21.01
CA ASN A 84 21.88 15.00 -22.13
C ASN A 84 20.56 14.27 -21.86
N ALA A 85 19.48 14.88 -22.34
CA ALA A 85 18.15 14.29 -22.42
C ALA A 85 17.63 14.42 -23.84
N THR A 86 17.16 13.32 -24.41
CA THR A 86 16.58 13.28 -25.76
C THR A 86 15.19 12.67 -25.73
N GLU A 87 14.28 13.18 -26.57
CA GLU A 87 12.98 12.56 -26.70
C GLU A 87 13.13 11.16 -27.28
N PHE A 88 12.64 10.16 -26.56
CA PHE A 88 12.75 8.74 -26.91
C PHE A 88 11.46 8.22 -27.52
N LEU A 89 10.31 8.55 -26.92
CA LEU A 89 8.96 8.27 -27.41
C LEU A 89 8.15 9.56 -27.39
N SER A 90 7.68 9.98 -28.56
CA SER A 90 6.88 11.21 -28.68
C SER A 90 5.46 11.00 -28.16
N ARG A 91 4.85 12.06 -27.68
CA ARG A 91 3.42 12.12 -27.33
C ARG A 91 2.51 11.66 -28.47
N ASP A 92 2.88 11.94 -29.71
CA ASP A 92 2.08 11.56 -30.88
C ASP A 92 1.97 10.05 -31.05
N LYS A 93 3.01 9.29 -30.69
CA LYS A 93 2.99 7.82 -30.69
C LYS A 93 2.00 7.28 -29.68
N PHE A 94 1.96 7.85 -28.48
CA PHE A 94 0.95 7.50 -27.48
C PHE A 94 -0.47 7.83 -27.95
N ASN A 95 -0.65 9.01 -28.56
CA ASN A 95 -1.96 9.44 -29.05
C ASN A 95 -2.48 8.58 -30.20
N GLU A 96 -1.62 8.09 -31.07
CA GLU A 96 -1.98 7.22 -32.21
C GLU A 96 -2.73 5.97 -31.78
N LYS A 97 -2.39 5.41 -30.59
CA LYS A 97 -3.01 4.22 -30.04
C LYS A 97 -3.86 4.48 -28.79
N ASN A 98 -4.07 5.74 -28.41
CA ASN A 98 -4.66 6.11 -27.13
C ASN A 98 -3.96 5.42 -25.95
N ALA A 99 -2.63 5.30 -26.03
CA ALA A 99 -1.85 4.61 -25.02
C ALA A 99 -1.67 5.46 -23.76
N TYR A 100 -1.79 4.81 -22.62
CA TYR A 100 -1.58 5.42 -21.31
C TYR A 100 -0.22 5.08 -20.70
N ASP A 101 0.42 4.01 -21.18
CA ASP A 101 1.70 3.53 -20.68
C ASP A 101 2.43 2.73 -21.76
N TYR A 102 3.66 2.29 -21.46
CA TYR A 102 4.52 1.56 -22.37
C TYR A 102 5.44 0.59 -21.63
N GLN A 103 5.96 -0.40 -22.35
CA GLN A 103 7.01 -1.30 -21.88
C GLN A 103 8.06 -1.46 -22.98
N LEU A 104 9.33 -1.16 -22.66
CA LEU A 104 10.46 -1.27 -23.58
C LEU A 104 11.05 -2.68 -23.53
N SER A 105 11.34 -3.29 -24.71
CA SER A 105 12.05 -4.56 -24.77
C SER A 105 13.50 -4.43 -24.26
N ALA A 106 14.09 -5.53 -23.80
CA ALA A 106 15.43 -5.52 -23.20
C ALA A 106 16.51 -5.08 -24.20
N ASP A 107 16.37 -5.42 -25.48
CA ASP A 107 17.27 -5.01 -26.56
C ASP A 107 17.01 -3.57 -27.07
N ARG A 108 16.03 -2.87 -26.48
CA ARG A 108 15.62 -1.51 -26.85
C ARG A 108 15.12 -1.32 -28.28
N ARG A 109 14.77 -2.40 -28.96
CA ARG A 109 14.27 -2.32 -30.33
C ARG A 109 12.76 -2.13 -30.40
N TYR A 110 12.01 -2.70 -29.46
CA TYR A 110 10.55 -2.70 -29.49
C TYR A 110 9.95 -2.04 -28.26
N VAL A 111 8.79 -1.45 -28.47
CA VAL A 111 7.95 -0.89 -27.40
C VAL A 111 6.56 -1.50 -27.49
N ALA A 112 6.03 -1.98 -26.37
CA ALA A 112 4.64 -2.34 -26.24
C ALA A 112 3.88 -1.14 -25.66
N PHE A 113 3.00 -0.52 -26.46
CA PHE A 113 2.12 0.55 -26.01
C PHE A 113 0.83 -0.02 -25.43
N MET A 114 0.46 0.41 -24.24
CA MET A 114 -0.68 -0.10 -23.48
C MET A 114 -1.87 0.85 -23.63
N SER A 115 -3.01 0.30 -24.02
CA SER A 115 -4.28 1.02 -24.16
C SER A 115 -5.45 0.18 -23.65
N ASN A 116 -6.66 0.76 -23.62
CA ASN A 116 -7.89 0.07 -23.19
C ASN A 116 -7.78 -0.58 -21.81
N HIS A 117 -7.19 0.15 -20.85
CA HIS A 117 -7.06 -0.35 -19.47
C HIS A 117 -8.43 -0.58 -18.83
N SER A 118 -8.64 -1.78 -18.30
CA SER A 118 -9.83 -2.13 -17.53
C SER A 118 -9.41 -2.81 -16.23
N LYS A 119 -9.61 -2.11 -15.10
CA LYS A 119 -9.29 -2.64 -13.77
C LYS A 119 -10.17 -3.85 -13.44
N LEU A 120 -9.56 -4.91 -12.89
CA LEU A 120 -10.28 -6.03 -12.31
C LEU A 120 -10.26 -5.95 -10.78
N TRP A 121 -9.14 -6.36 -10.15
CA TRP A 121 -8.95 -6.27 -8.69
C TRP A 121 -7.87 -5.25 -8.35
N ARG A 122 -7.31 -5.27 -7.15
CA ARG A 122 -6.31 -4.29 -6.69
C ARG A 122 -5.12 -4.15 -7.63
N HIS A 123 -4.61 -5.26 -8.16
CA HIS A 123 -3.41 -5.31 -9.01
C HIS A 123 -3.68 -5.76 -10.44
N SER A 124 -4.75 -6.49 -10.67
CA SER A 124 -5.08 -7.04 -11.97
C SER A 124 -5.92 -6.11 -12.82
N PHE A 125 -5.66 -6.19 -14.11
CA PHE A 125 -6.38 -5.44 -15.15
C PHE A 125 -6.22 -6.15 -16.48
N THR A 126 -7.02 -5.77 -17.47
CA THR A 126 -6.80 -6.12 -18.86
C THR A 126 -6.39 -4.89 -19.64
N ALA A 127 -5.60 -5.09 -20.70
CA ALA A 127 -5.21 -4.04 -21.63
C ALA A 127 -4.95 -4.58 -23.02
N SER A 128 -4.91 -3.69 -24.00
CA SER A 128 -4.46 -3.94 -25.36
C SER A 128 -3.00 -3.51 -25.49
N TYR A 129 -2.19 -4.29 -26.22
CA TYR A 129 -0.76 -4.03 -26.40
C TYR A 129 -0.46 -3.87 -27.88
N SER A 130 -0.01 -2.68 -28.27
CA SER A 130 0.41 -2.37 -29.64
C SER A 130 1.92 -2.37 -29.72
N LEU A 131 2.48 -3.27 -30.51
CA LEU A 131 3.92 -3.45 -30.66
C LEU A 131 4.47 -2.48 -31.71
N TYR A 132 5.53 -1.77 -31.34
CA TYR A 132 6.18 -0.74 -32.14
C TYR A 132 7.65 -1.08 -32.35
N ASP A 133 8.12 -1.05 -33.60
CA ASP A 133 9.53 -1.23 -33.97
C ASP A 133 10.22 0.13 -34.05
N LEU A 134 11.17 0.39 -33.14
CA LEU A 134 11.90 1.65 -33.07
C LEU A 134 12.88 1.86 -34.22
N GLU A 135 13.43 0.77 -34.82
CA GLU A 135 14.33 0.87 -35.98
C GLU A 135 13.56 1.21 -37.24
N LEU A 136 12.39 0.65 -37.43
CA LEU A 136 11.55 0.88 -38.59
C LEU A 136 10.58 2.05 -38.43
N ASP A 137 10.51 2.63 -37.23
CA ASP A 137 9.63 3.73 -36.84
C ASP A 137 8.16 3.48 -37.23
N LYS A 138 7.66 2.26 -36.90
CA LYS A 138 6.29 1.89 -37.23
C LYS A 138 5.71 0.85 -36.27
N PHE A 139 4.39 0.87 -36.12
CA PHE A 139 3.66 -0.21 -35.47
C PHE A 139 3.66 -1.47 -36.34
N LEU A 140 3.74 -2.64 -35.69
CA LEU A 140 3.63 -3.92 -36.36
C LEU A 140 2.15 -4.15 -36.73
N THR A 141 1.90 -4.31 -38.03
CA THR A 141 0.56 -4.54 -38.61
C THR A 141 0.62 -5.58 -39.71
N PRO A 142 -0.33 -6.53 -39.77
CA PRO A 142 -1.36 -6.79 -38.76
C PRO A 142 -0.75 -7.32 -37.47
N SER A 143 -1.37 -7.01 -36.34
CA SER A 143 -0.99 -7.57 -35.04
C SER A 143 -1.82 -8.81 -34.75
N ASP A 144 -1.17 -9.87 -34.24
CA ASP A 144 -1.85 -11.06 -33.73
C ASP A 144 -2.03 -11.02 -32.20
N MET A 145 -1.69 -9.89 -31.56
CA MET A 145 -1.96 -9.65 -30.14
C MET A 145 -3.46 -9.49 -29.92
N PRO A 146 -4.06 -10.29 -29.01
CA PRO A 146 -5.47 -10.15 -28.68
C PRO A 146 -5.73 -8.88 -27.84
N ASP A 147 -6.99 -8.47 -27.81
CA ASP A 147 -7.46 -7.51 -26.81
C ASP A 147 -7.67 -8.20 -25.45
N GLU A 148 -7.83 -7.40 -24.39
CA GLU A 148 -8.08 -7.91 -23.03
C GLU A 148 -6.99 -8.87 -22.52
N VAL A 149 -5.73 -8.51 -22.78
CA VAL A 149 -4.56 -9.22 -22.26
C VAL A 149 -4.46 -9.02 -20.75
N GLN A 150 -4.36 -10.10 -19.99
CA GLN A 150 -4.36 -10.11 -18.54
C GLN A 150 -2.99 -9.81 -17.92
N TYR A 151 -1.92 -10.18 -18.60
CA TYR A 151 -0.54 -9.91 -18.19
C TYR A 151 0.38 -9.92 -19.42
N PHE A 152 1.38 -9.05 -19.43
CA PHE A 152 2.37 -8.95 -20.50
C PHE A 152 3.77 -8.76 -19.90
N ALA A 153 4.77 -9.48 -20.42
CA ALA A 153 6.17 -9.29 -20.00
C ALA A 153 7.15 -9.57 -21.15
N TRP A 154 8.07 -8.63 -21.35
CA TRP A 154 9.27 -8.87 -22.15
C TRP A 154 10.24 -9.79 -21.40
N ALA A 155 10.98 -10.63 -22.14
CA ALA A 155 12.12 -11.35 -21.58
C ALA A 155 13.21 -10.37 -21.12
N PRO A 156 14.06 -10.76 -20.14
CA PRO A 156 15.11 -9.87 -19.62
C PRO A 156 16.24 -9.60 -20.60
N GLN A 157 16.36 -10.39 -21.66
CA GLN A 157 17.32 -10.20 -22.76
C GLN A 157 16.62 -10.41 -24.09
N GLY A 158 17.08 -9.69 -25.13
CA GLY A 158 16.50 -9.77 -26.46
C GLY A 158 15.09 -9.16 -26.50
N ASN A 159 14.21 -9.81 -27.28
CA ASN A 159 12.86 -9.29 -27.52
C ASN A 159 11.78 -10.40 -27.55
N LYS A 160 12.03 -11.54 -26.92
CA LYS A 160 10.97 -12.50 -26.64
C LYS A 160 9.93 -11.86 -25.72
N LEU A 161 8.69 -12.24 -25.85
CA LEU A 161 7.62 -11.75 -24.98
C LEU A 161 6.67 -12.88 -24.60
N ALA A 162 6.01 -12.72 -23.48
CA ALA A 162 4.95 -13.60 -23.01
C ALA A 162 3.74 -12.78 -22.60
N PHE A 163 2.57 -13.37 -22.75
CA PHE A 163 1.35 -12.75 -22.24
C PHE A 163 0.34 -13.83 -21.81
N VAL A 164 -0.61 -13.38 -21.00
CA VAL A 164 -1.74 -14.22 -20.55
C VAL A 164 -3.02 -13.65 -21.14
N TRP A 165 -3.79 -14.53 -21.77
CA TRP A 165 -5.07 -14.22 -22.37
C TRP A 165 -6.04 -15.37 -22.16
N LYS A 166 -7.26 -15.06 -21.74
CA LYS A 166 -8.28 -16.08 -21.40
C LYS A 166 -7.72 -17.18 -20.47
N ASN A 167 -6.95 -16.77 -19.47
CA ASN A 167 -6.36 -17.65 -18.47
C ASN A 167 -5.32 -18.65 -19.01
N ASN A 168 -4.77 -18.42 -20.19
CA ASN A 168 -3.74 -19.23 -20.80
C ASN A 168 -2.49 -18.42 -21.12
N VAL A 169 -1.34 -19.09 -21.05
CA VAL A 169 -0.02 -18.52 -21.31
C VAL A 169 0.34 -18.66 -22.78
N TYR A 170 0.87 -17.58 -23.35
CA TYR A 170 1.33 -17.48 -24.73
C TYR A 170 2.74 -16.88 -24.78
N ILE A 171 3.54 -17.31 -25.75
CA ILE A 171 4.90 -16.81 -25.99
C ILE A 171 5.04 -16.41 -27.46
N LYS A 172 5.77 -15.33 -27.72
CA LYS A 172 6.31 -14.98 -29.03
C LYS A 172 7.83 -14.94 -28.95
N THR A 173 8.52 -15.67 -29.82
CA THR A 173 9.99 -15.70 -29.84
C THR A 173 10.60 -14.38 -30.35
N ARG A 174 9.80 -13.57 -31.02
CA ARG A 174 10.06 -12.17 -31.41
C ARG A 174 8.71 -11.53 -31.76
N PRO A 175 8.60 -10.20 -31.76
CA PRO A 175 7.34 -9.51 -32.03
C PRO A 175 6.64 -9.91 -33.33
N GLU A 176 7.37 -10.19 -34.41
CA GLU A 176 6.84 -10.58 -35.71
C GLU A 176 6.56 -12.09 -35.85
N ALA A 177 7.03 -12.89 -34.91
CA ALA A 177 6.84 -14.35 -34.97
C ALA A 177 5.39 -14.72 -34.64
N PRO A 178 4.92 -15.89 -35.10
CA PRO A 178 3.61 -16.40 -34.69
C PRO A 178 3.53 -16.58 -33.18
N THR A 179 2.35 -16.38 -32.62
CA THR A 179 2.06 -16.64 -31.21
C THR A 179 2.03 -18.14 -30.95
N LEU A 180 2.75 -18.61 -29.94
CA LEU A 180 2.79 -19.99 -29.48
C LEU A 180 1.98 -20.11 -28.18
N GLN A 181 0.98 -20.96 -28.18
CA GLN A 181 0.19 -21.23 -26.96
C GLN A 181 0.90 -22.26 -26.10
N VAL A 182 1.08 -21.97 -24.83
CA VAL A 182 1.79 -22.83 -23.87
C VAL A 182 0.81 -23.69 -23.08
N THR A 183 -0.28 -23.10 -22.60
CA THR A 183 -1.32 -23.78 -21.82
C THR A 183 -2.65 -23.77 -22.55
N PHE A 184 -3.49 -24.79 -22.30
CA PHE A 184 -4.75 -25.00 -23.04
C PHE A 184 -5.95 -25.24 -22.12
N ASN A 185 -5.72 -25.34 -20.79
CA ASN A 185 -6.76 -25.70 -19.83
C ASN A 185 -7.32 -24.50 -19.05
N GLY A 186 -6.96 -23.27 -19.45
CA GLY A 186 -7.45 -22.08 -18.82
C GLY A 186 -8.97 -21.95 -18.93
N GLU A 187 -9.62 -21.67 -17.81
CA GLU A 187 -11.07 -21.52 -17.70
C GLU A 187 -11.38 -20.54 -16.59
N GLU A 188 -12.22 -19.54 -16.88
CA GLU A 188 -12.59 -18.50 -15.93
C GLU A 188 -13.11 -19.09 -14.62
N ASN A 189 -12.61 -18.58 -13.49
CA ASN A 189 -12.95 -19.01 -12.13
C ASN A 189 -12.62 -20.47 -11.81
N GLN A 190 -11.94 -21.19 -12.70
CA GLN A 190 -11.61 -22.61 -12.52
C GLN A 190 -10.11 -22.85 -12.56
N ILE A 191 -9.48 -22.57 -13.71
CA ILE A 191 -8.05 -22.78 -13.93
C ILE A 191 -7.43 -21.50 -14.48
N LEU A 192 -6.47 -20.95 -13.75
CA LEU A 192 -5.73 -19.74 -14.13
C LEU A 192 -4.27 -20.09 -14.35
N ASN A 193 -3.74 -19.78 -15.53
CA ASN A 193 -2.34 -20.00 -15.86
C ASN A 193 -1.62 -18.66 -16.03
N GLY A 194 -0.48 -18.50 -15.39
CA GLY A 194 0.39 -17.32 -15.54
C GLY A 194 -0.07 -16.06 -14.83
N ILE A 195 -1.17 -16.13 -14.12
CA ILE A 195 -1.73 -15.07 -13.29
C ILE A 195 -2.22 -15.65 -11.96
N PRO A 196 -2.23 -14.87 -10.87
CA PRO A 196 -2.80 -15.31 -9.60
C PRO A 196 -4.33 -15.28 -9.63
N ASP A 197 -4.94 -16.11 -8.78
CA ASP A 197 -6.35 -15.96 -8.43
C ASP A 197 -6.53 -14.80 -7.45
N TRP A 198 -7.79 -14.55 -7.03
CA TRP A 198 -8.08 -13.38 -6.18
C TRP A 198 -7.24 -13.36 -4.89
N VAL A 199 -7.19 -14.47 -4.15
CA VAL A 199 -6.53 -14.50 -2.84
C VAL A 199 -5.01 -14.44 -2.93
N TYR A 200 -4.41 -15.07 -3.94
CA TYR A 200 -2.96 -14.97 -4.17
C TYR A 200 -2.55 -13.58 -4.64
N GLU A 201 -3.35 -12.96 -5.50
CA GLU A 201 -3.11 -11.57 -5.94
C GLU A 201 -3.06 -10.61 -4.75
N GLU A 202 -4.06 -10.68 -3.87
CA GLU A 202 -4.21 -9.76 -2.74
C GLU A 202 -3.23 -10.07 -1.62
N GLU A 203 -3.07 -11.33 -1.23
CA GLU A 203 -2.47 -11.70 0.06
C GLU A 203 -1.08 -12.34 -0.03
N MET A 204 -0.69 -12.86 -1.18
CA MET A 204 0.59 -13.54 -1.32
C MET A 204 1.56 -12.79 -2.24
N PHE A 205 1.11 -12.44 -3.45
CA PHE A 205 1.99 -11.82 -4.44
C PHE A 205 1.95 -10.29 -4.44
N SER A 206 0.86 -9.68 -3.98
CA SER A 206 0.63 -8.23 -4.11
C SER A 206 0.91 -7.74 -5.54
N SER A 207 0.49 -8.53 -6.53
CA SER A 207 0.80 -8.36 -7.94
C SER A 207 -0.14 -9.22 -8.79
N ASN A 208 -0.33 -8.84 -10.04
CA ASN A 208 -1.03 -9.65 -11.05
C ASN A 208 -0.08 -10.61 -11.81
N GLN A 209 1.19 -10.69 -11.41
CA GLN A 209 2.20 -11.53 -12.05
C GLN A 209 2.11 -12.98 -11.59
N GLY A 210 2.03 -13.91 -12.54
CA GLY A 210 2.10 -15.35 -12.29
C GLY A 210 3.03 -16.07 -13.26
N LEU A 211 3.90 -15.33 -13.98
CA LEU A 211 4.96 -15.92 -14.81
C LEU A 211 6.27 -15.14 -14.65
N TRP A 212 7.40 -15.84 -14.79
CA TRP A 212 8.72 -15.28 -14.54
C TRP A 212 9.72 -15.82 -15.55
N TRP A 213 10.31 -14.92 -16.34
CA TRP A 213 11.37 -15.24 -17.28
C TRP A 213 12.67 -15.58 -16.58
N SER A 214 13.40 -16.60 -17.06
CA SER A 214 14.78 -16.81 -16.63
C SER A 214 15.69 -15.70 -17.15
N PRO A 215 16.87 -15.46 -16.53
CA PRO A 215 17.71 -14.31 -16.86
C PRO A 215 18.13 -14.20 -18.32
N GLY A 216 18.38 -15.32 -18.98
CA GLY A 216 18.72 -15.37 -20.41
C GLY A 216 17.52 -15.53 -21.34
N GLY A 217 16.30 -15.65 -20.80
CA GLY A 217 15.09 -15.88 -21.58
C GLY A 217 14.94 -17.29 -22.13
N LYS A 218 15.77 -18.24 -21.71
CA LYS A 218 15.72 -19.63 -22.20
C LYS A 218 14.52 -20.40 -21.62
N HIS A 219 14.17 -20.13 -20.38
CA HIS A 219 13.06 -20.72 -19.66
C HIS A 219 12.10 -19.67 -19.14
N MET A 220 10.88 -20.08 -18.89
CA MET A 220 9.89 -19.26 -18.20
C MET A 220 9.13 -20.13 -17.21
N ALA A 221 9.11 -19.73 -15.96
CA ALA A 221 8.26 -20.33 -14.93
C ALA A 221 6.86 -19.70 -14.99
N TYR A 222 5.83 -20.50 -14.78
CA TYR A 222 4.47 -19.99 -14.62
C TYR A 222 3.70 -20.84 -13.62
N VAL A 223 2.73 -20.20 -12.95
CA VAL A 223 1.81 -20.86 -12.02
C VAL A 223 0.55 -21.34 -12.73
N GLU A 224 0.01 -22.43 -12.22
CA GLU A 224 -1.37 -22.86 -12.46
C GLU A 224 -2.10 -22.83 -11.13
N PHE A 225 -3.19 -22.06 -11.05
CA PHE A 225 -4.11 -22.09 -9.91
C PHE A 225 -5.37 -22.84 -10.28
N ASN A 226 -5.74 -23.83 -9.46
CA ASN A 226 -6.97 -24.58 -9.58
C ASN A 226 -7.91 -24.14 -8.45
N ASP A 227 -8.98 -23.43 -8.83
CA ASP A 227 -9.98 -22.87 -7.93
C ASP A 227 -11.28 -23.70 -7.91
N THR A 228 -11.31 -24.89 -8.53
CA THR A 228 -12.55 -25.67 -8.68
C THR A 228 -13.22 -26.05 -7.37
N GLU A 229 -12.45 -26.23 -6.29
CA GLU A 229 -12.94 -26.56 -4.95
C GLU A 229 -13.11 -25.33 -4.05
N VAL A 230 -12.75 -24.13 -4.53
CA VAL A 230 -12.84 -22.89 -3.75
C VAL A 230 -14.28 -22.39 -3.77
N HIS A 231 -14.84 -22.11 -2.59
CA HIS A 231 -16.16 -21.52 -2.49
C HIS A 231 -16.18 -20.13 -3.11
N THR A 232 -17.32 -19.75 -3.70
CA THR A 232 -17.50 -18.45 -4.33
C THR A 232 -18.26 -17.48 -3.42
N ILE A 233 -17.90 -16.22 -3.48
CA ILE A 233 -18.73 -15.13 -3.00
C ILE A 233 -19.49 -14.53 -4.18
N GLU A 234 -20.68 -14.01 -3.89
CA GLU A 234 -21.52 -13.38 -4.89
C GLU A 234 -22.03 -12.02 -4.38
N TYR A 235 -22.10 -11.07 -5.28
CA TYR A 235 -22.76 -9.81 -5.02
C TYR A 235 -23.44 -9.26 -6.27
N SER A 236 -24.48 -8.44 -6.08
CA SER A 236 -25.21 -7.82 -7.17
C SER A 236 -24.37 -6.69 -7.79
N TRP A 237 -24.35 -6.67 -9.11
CA TRP A 237 -23.91 -5.52 -9.88
C TRP A 237 -25.13 -4.86 -10.49
N TYR A 238 -25.45 -3.66 -10.00
CA TYR A 238 -26.68 -2.97 -10.39
C TYR A 238 -26.60 -2.42 -11.80
N GLY A 239 -25.51 -1.73 -12.14
CA GLY A 239 -25.27 -1.24 -13.51
C GLY A 239 -26.38 -0.38 -14.08
N GLU A 240 -26.44 -0.33 -15.41
CA GLU A 240 -27.40 0.48 -16.15
C GLU A 240 -28.58 -0.35 -16.73
N ASN A 241 -28.52 -1.67 -16.62
CA ASN A 241 -29.54 -2.56 -17.18
C ASN A 241 -30.78 -2.63 -16.26
N GLN A 242 -31.90 -3.01 -16.84
CA GLN A 242 -33.16 -3.18 -16.10
C GLN A 242 -33.03 -4.23 -14.97
N TYR A 243 -32.26 -5.28 -15.21
CA TYR A 243 -32.00 -6.32 -14.21
C TYR A 243 -30.54 -6.29 -13.78
N PRO A 244 -30.24 -6.34 -12.47
CA PRO A 244 -28.87 -6.49 -11.98
C PRO A 244 -28.25 -7.79 -12.48
N SER A 245 -26.94 -7.78 -12.62
CA SER A 245 -26.15 -9.01 -12.83
C SER A 245 -25.53 -9.46 -11.52
N THR A 246 -25.10 -10.71 -11.47
CA THR A 246 -24.40 -11.29 -10.32
C THR A 246 -22.92 -11.42 -10.66
N VAL A 247 -22.05 -10.89 -9.80
CA VAL A 247 -20.62 -11.13 -9.82
C VAL A 247 -20.32 -12.29 -8.89
N SER A 248 -19.61 -13.31 -9.40
CA SER A 248 -19.21 -14.50 -8.65
C SER A 248 -17.70 -14.65 -8.69
N ILE A 249 -17.07 -14.81 -7.54
CA ILE A 249 -15.60 -14.85 -7.39
C ILE A 249 -15.23 -16.03 -6.48
N PRO A 250 -14.34 -16.94 -6.90
CA PRO A 250 -13.72 -17.89 -5.99
C PRO A 250 -12.94 -17.13 -4.92
N TYR A 251 -13.35 -17.32 -3.67
CA TYR A 251 -12.81 -16.56 -2.54
C TYR A 251 -12.84 -17.45 -1.30
N PRO A 252 -11.69 -17.95 -0.82
CA PRO A 252 -11.66 -18.86 0.32
C PRO A 252 -11.79 -18.08 1.62
N LYS A 253 -12.69 -18.52 2.48
CA LYS A 253 -12.81 -18.02 3.86
C LYS A 253 -12.07 -18.95 4.81
N PRO A 254 -11.76 -18.54 6.06
CA PRO A 254 -10.97 -19.36 6.98
C PRO A 254 -11.54 -20.77 7.18
N GLY A 255 -10.67 -21.76 7.12
CA GLY A 255 -11.05 -23.18 7.29
C GLY A 255 -11.65 -23.82 6.07
N THR A 256 -11.84 -23.10 4.96
CA THR A 256 -12.39 -23.65 3.72
C THR A 256 -11.26 -24.07 2.74
N PRO A 257 -11.57 -24.86 1.69
CA PRO A 257 -10.57 -25.22 0.71
C PRO A 257 -9.93 -23.99 0.03
N ASN A 258 -8.61 -24.00 -0.04
CA ASN A 258 -7.82 -23.00 -0.73
C ASN A 258 -7.58 -23.40 -2.19
N PRO A 259 -7.16 -22.44 -3.07
CA PRO A 259 -6.64 -22.76 -4.39
C PRO A 259 -5.52 -23.78 -4.31
N VAL A 260 -5.47 -24.68 -5.29
CA VAL A 260 -4.34 -25.60 -5.46
C VAL A 260 -3.37 -24.99 -6.44
N VAL A 261 -2.13 -24.79 -6.01
CA VAL A 261 -1.06 -24.19 -6.82
C VAL A 261 -0.13 -25.25 -7.38
N LYS A 262 0.27 -25.06 -8.64
CA LYS A 262 1.37 -25.81 -9.28
C LYS A 262 2.27 -24.84 -9.99
N LEU A 263 3.58 -25.13 -9.99
CA LEU A 263 4.59 -24.37 -10.69
C LEU A 263 5.16 -25.20 -11.83
N PHE A 264 5.20 -24.63 -13.03
CA PHE A 264 5.76 -25.25 -14.23
C PHE A 264 6.86 -24.37 -14.81
N VAL A 265 7.79 -25.00 -15.52
CA VAL A 265 8.81 -24.32 -16.33
C VAL A 265 8.68 -24.80 -17.75
N VAL A 266 8.60 -23.87 -18.70
CA VAL A 266 8.58 -24.12 -20.13
C VAL A 266 9.91 -23.73 -20.77
N ASP A 267 10.38 -24.53 -21.73
CA ASP A 267 11.46 -24.18 -22.64
C ASP A 267 10.92 -23.20 -23.69
N THR A 268 11.44 -21.98 -23.73
CA THR A 268 10.87 -20.92 -24.59
C THR A 268 11.20 -21.08 -26.08
N ASP A 269 12.18 -21.94 -26.42
CA ASP A 269 12.48 -22.33 -27.80
C ASP A 269 11.70 -23.57 -28.27
N ASN A 270 11.18 -24.35 -27.32
CA ASN A 270 10.32 -25.48 -27.57
C ASN A 270 9.19 -25.57 -26.54
N THR A 271 8.11 -24.88 -26.78
CA THR A 271 6.98 -24.73 -25.85
C THR A 271 6.22 -26.04 -25.55
N THR A 272 6.57 -27.13 -26.20
CA THR A 272 6.05 -28.48 -25.85
C THR A 272 6.80 -29.12 -24.68
N LYS A 273 8.00 -28.61 -24.35
CA LYS A 273 8.80 -29.04 -23.20
C LYS A 273 8.40 -28.26 -21.93
N ILE A 274 7.52 -28.86 -21.16
CA ILE A 274 7.02 -28.30 -19.91
C ILE A 274 7.31 -29.29 -18.80
N THR A 275 7.89 -28.83 -17.70
CA THR A 275 8.21 -29.65 -16.53
C THR A 275 7.69 -28.99 -15.26
N GLN A 276 7.07 -29.76 -14.39
CA GLN A 276 6.62 -29.28 -13.09
C GLN A 276 7.77 -29.17 -12.10
N VAL A 277 7.82 -28.07 -11.36
CA VAL A 277 8.68 -27.90 -10.19
C VAL A 277 7.90 -28.35 -8.97
N LEU A 278 8.30 -29.47 -8.38
CA LEU A 278 7.55 -30.11 -7.31
C LEU A 278 7.81 -29.46 -5.95
N VAL A 279 6.76 -29.34 -5.15
CA VAL A 279 6.88 -28.94 -3.76
C VAL A 279 7.77 -29.91 -2.98
N PRO A 280 8.57 -29.45 -2.01
CA PRO A 280 9.41 -30.35 -1.20
C PRO A 280 8.58 -31.47 -0.54
N ALA A 281 9.15 -32.67 -0.50
CA ALA A 281 8.48 -33.87 0.00
C ALA A 281 7.89 -33.69 1.42
N SER A 282 8.57 -32.92 2.28
CA SER A 282 8.12 -32.62 3.64
C SER A 282 6.82 -31.78 3.68
N PHE A 283 6.48 -31.08 2.61
CA PHE A 283 5.26 -30.24 2.48
C PHE A 283 4.20 -30.89 1.58
N SER A 284 4.54 -31.94 0.82
CA SER A 284 3.65 -32.50 -0.20
C SER A 284 2.34 -33.08 0.34
N SER A 285 2.34 -33.57 1.58
CA SER A 285 1.15 -34.13 2.24
C SER A 285 0.36 -33.10 3.07
N SER A 286 0.83 -31.88 3.16
CA SER A 286 0.17 -30.77 3.88
C SER A 286 -0.27 -29.67 2.91
N GLU A 287 -1.29 -28.92 3.31
CA GLU A 287 -1.69 -27.74 2.57
C GLU A 287 -0.59 -26.68 2.63
N HIS A 288 -0.28 -26.08 1.49
CA HIS A 288 0.82 -25.16 1.35
C HIS A 288 0.51 -24.07 0.33
N TYR A 289 1.30 -22.99 0.39
CA TYR A 289 1.29 -21.89 -0.55
C TYR A 289 2.62 -21.81 -1.31
N LEU A 290 2.56 -21.30 -2.51
CA LEU A 290 3.72 -20.78 -3.25
C LEU A 290 3.89 -19.31 -2.87
N ALA A 291 4.97 -18.96 -2.18
CA ALA A 291 5.14 -17.59 -1.70
C ALA A 291 5.93 -16.70 -2.66
N SER A 292 6.96 -17.24 -3.33
CA SER A 292 7.75 -16.49 -4.32
C SER A 292 8.50 -17.40 -5.28
N VAL A 293 8.85 -16.84 -6.44
CA VAL A 293 9.68 -17.47 -7.46
C VAL A 293 10.78 -16.49 -7.85
N THR A 294 12.05 -16.92 -7.73
CA THR A 294 13.21 -16.11 -8.05
C THR A 294 14.20 -16.92 -8.90
N TRP A 295 14.44 -16.47 -10.13
CA TRP A 295 15.46 -17.06 -10.98
C TRP A 295 16.87 -16.65 -10.56
N VAL A 296 17.79 -17.59 -10.56
CA VAL A 296 19.22 -17.38 -10.29
C VAL A 296 20.00 -17.36 -11.58
N THR A 297 19.85 -18.41 -12.38
CA THR A 297 20.38 -18.57 -13.75
C THR A 297 19.29 -19.22 -14.61
N ASP A 298 19.53 -19.43 -15.90
CA ASP A 298 18.60 -20.18 -16.74
C ASP A 298 18.40 -21.65 -16.31
N GLU A 299 19.27 -22.17 -15.45
CA GLU A 299 19.29 -23.56 -15.00
C GLU A 299 19.15 -23.70 -13.48
N ARG A 300 18.86 -22.59 -12.77
CA ARG A 300 18.74 -22.55 -11.30
C ARG A 300 17.65 -21.58 -10.87
N ILE A 301 16.71 -22.08 -10.08
CA ILE A 301 15.54 -21.33 -9.63
C ILE A 301 15.33 -21.53 -8.12
N ALA A 302 14.97 -20.46 -7.43
CA ALA A 302 14.64 -20.48 -6.00
C ALA A 302 13.13 -20.28 -5.83
N VAL A 303 12.50 -21.15 -5.06
CA VAL A 303 11.07 -21.12 -4.80
C VAL A 303 10.84 -21.17 -3.29
N GLN A 304 10.00 -20.28 -2.78
CA GLN A 304 9.59 -20.30 -1.38
C GLN A 304 8.21 -20.97 -1.26
N TRP A 305 8.16 -21.98 -0.41
CA TRP A 305 6.95 -22.73 -0.07
C TRP A 305 6.60 -22.46 1.39
N LEU A 306 5.33 -22.14 1.65
CA LEU A 306 4.84 -21.77 2.97
C LEU A 306 3.71 -22.72 3.37
N LYS A 307 3.74 -23.25 4.58
CA LYS A 307 2.59 -24.05 5.09
C LYS A 307 1.37 -23.16 5.30
N ARG A 308 0.19 -23.75 5.22
CA ARG A 308 -1.08 -23.04 5.47
C ARG A 308 -1.07 -22.34 6.84
N VAL A 309 -0.46 -22.92 7.85
CA VAL A 309 -0.28 -22.30 9.17
C VAL A 309 0.61 -21.06 9.15
N GLN A 310 1.45 -20.91 8.14
CA GLN A 310 2.30 -19.75 7.87
C GLN A 310 3.38 -19.44 8.92
N ASN A 311 3.74 -20.41 9.72
CA ASN A 311 4.86 -20.33 10.67
C ASN A 311 6.05 -21.22 10.29
N GLN A 312 5.96 -21.87 9.15
CA GLN A 312 7.03 -22.71 8.60
C GLN A 312 7.14 -22.54 7.09
N LEU A 313 8.36 -22.22 6.64
CA LEU A 313 8.70 -21.95 5.25
C LEU A 313 9.91 -22.77 4.84
N ILE A 314 9.91 -23.24 3.58
CA ILE A 314 11.11 -23.77 2.91
C ILE A 314 11.41 -22.90 1.70
N LEU A 315 12.61 -22.32 1.66
CA LEU A 315 13.20 -21.78 0.45
C LEU A 315 14.01 -22.90 -0.20
N GLN A 316 13.49 -23.45 -1.30
CA GLN A 316 14.10 -24.54 -2.04
C GLN A 316 14.74 -24.01 -3.33
N ILE A 317 16.00 -24.31 -3.52
CA ILE A 317 16.69 -24.09 -4.80
C ILE A 317 16.61 -25.36 -5.61
N TYR A 318 16.25 -25.22 -6.89
CA TYR A 318 16.20 -26.31 -7.86
C TYR A 318 17.23 -26.08 -8.96
N SER A 319 17.90 -27.14 -9.37
CA SER A 319 18.83 -27.12 -10.49
C SER A 319 18.31 -28.03 -11.62
N LEU A 320 18.45 -27.56 -12.86
CA LEU A 320 18.09 -28.33 -14.04
C LEU A 320 19.12 -29.42 -14.29
N SER A 321 18.67 -30.67 -14.39
CA SER A 321 19.45 -31.82 -14.79
C SER A 321 18.67 -32.64 -15.81
N GLY A 322 19.16 -32.70 -17.05
CA GLY A 322 18.38 -33.25 -18.16
C GLY A 322 17.12 -32.43 -18.42
N SER A 323 15.96 -33.02 -18.22
CA SER A 323 14.65 -32.35 -18.35
C SER A 323 13.95 -32.10 -17.00
N SER A 324 14.62 -32.39 -15.89
CA SER A 324 14.02 -32.32 -14.54
C SER A 324 14.63 -31.21 -13.69
N TRP A 325 13.79 -30.55 -12.91
CA TRP A 325 14.18 -29.58 -11.91
C TRP A 325 14.33 -30.31 -10.56
N ASN A 326 15.57 -30.53 -10.14
CA ASN A 326 15.88 -31.30 -8.94
C ASN A 326 16.24 -30.42 -7.76
N PRO A 327 15.74 -30.73 -6.53
CA PRO A 327 16.17 -30.04 -5.32
C PRO A 327 17.68 -30.08 -5.15
N ALA A 328 18.31 -28.91 -4.93
CA ALA A 328 19.75 -28.76 -4.72
C ALA A 328 20.08 -28.41 -3.28
N GLU A 329 19.62 -27.25 -2.81
CA GLU A 329 19.81 -26.82 -1.43
C GLU A 329 18.56 -26.13 -0.93
N ASP A 330 18.35 -26.14 0.38
CA ASP A 330 17.17 -25.53 1.00
C ASP A 330 17.53 -24.75 2.28
N LEU A 331 16.64 -23.85 2.64
CA LEU A 331 16.64 -23.14 3.92
C LEU A 331 15.27 -23.31 4.56
N ASN A 332 15.25 -23.86 5.78
CA ASN A 332 14.05 -23.96 6.59
C ASN A 332 13.96 -22.77 7.54
N VAL A 333 12.83 -22.08 7.53
CA VAL A 333 12.54 -20.96 8.42
C VAL A 333 11.33 -21.32 9.27
N ILE A 334 11.45 -21.23 10.58
CA ILE A 334 10.38 -21.51 11.52
C ILE A 334 10.21 -20.34 12.47
N SER A 335 8.99 -19.86 12.66
CA SER A 335 8.63 -18.93 13.71
C SER A 335 7.94 -19.66 14.85
N THR A 336 8.36 -19.40 16.07
CA THR A 336 7.75 -19.96 17.30
C THR A 336 6.80 -19.00 17.99
N THR A 337 6.76 -17.73 17.56
CA THR A 337 5.98 -16.66 18.21
C THR A 337 4.79 -16.18 17.39
N GLY A 338 4.82 -16.41 16.07
CA GLY A 338 3.75 -15.97 15.18
C GLY A 338 4.01 -16.39 13.73
N TRP A 339 3.63 -15.57 12.80
CA TRP A 339 3.80 -15.80 11.36
C TRP A 339 5.18 -15.38 10.87
N ILE A 340 5.57 -15.87 9.69
CA ILE A 340 6.82 -15.54 9.02
C ILE A 340 6.62 -14.33 8.11
N GLY A 341 7.56 -13.37 8.17
CA GLY A 341 7.51 -12.13 7.41
C GLY A 341 6.65 -11.05 8.06
N ARG A 342 6.57 -9.90 7.43
CA ARG A 342 5.68 -8.83 7.88
C ARG A 342 4.24 -9.11 7.46
N PHE A 343 4.07 -9.46 6.19
CA PHE A 343 2.81 -9.89 5.59
C PHE A 343 3.02 -11.25 4.92
N SER A 344 3.41 -11.28 3.66
CA SER A 344 3.95 -12.48 3.01
C SER A 344 5.47 -12.56 3.20
N PRO A 345 6.10 -13.75 3.04
CA PRO A 345 7.55 -13.88 3.14
C PRO A 345 8.29 -13.00 2.13
N PRO A 346 9.38 -12.33 2.53
CA PRO A 346 10.20 -11.53 1.61
C PRO A 346 10.98 -12.42 0.65
N GLU A 347 11.25 -11.90 -0.55
CA GLU A 347 12.02 -12.61 -1.57
C GLU A 347 13.53 -12.57 -1.26
N PRO A 348 14.30 -13.63 -1.63
CA PRO A 348 15.74 -13.59 -1.60
C PRO A 348 16.30 -12.68 -2.69
N VAL A 349 17.48 -12.09 -2.44
CA VAL A 349 18.25 -11.33 -3.43
C VAL A 349 19.59 -12.04 -3.62
N PHE A 350 19.83 -12.60 -4.80
CA PHE A 350 21.02 -13.38 -5.08
C PHE A 350 22.25 -12.49 -5.25
N ALA A 351 23.38 -12.96 -4.72
CA ALA A 351 24.69 -12.34 -4.87
C ALA A 351 25.23 -12.51 -6.31
N ALA A 352 26.28 -11.77 -6.63
CA ALA A 352 26.92 -11.83 -7.94
C ALA A 352 27.52 -13.22 -8.27
N ASP A 353 27.81 -14.04 -7.26
CA ASP A 353 28.29 -15.41 -7.42
C ASP A 353 27.25 -16.39 -7.98
N LYS A 354 25.98 -15.95 -8.11
CA LYS A 354 24.84 -16.76 -8.58
C LYS A 354 24.63 -18.04 -7.76
N ASN A 355 25.05 -18.03 -6.51
CA ASN A 355 25.00 -19.19 -5.62
C ASN A 355 24.46 -18.82 -4.24
N SER A 356 25.07 -17.84 -3.57
CA SER A 356 24.61 -17.32 -2.28
C SER A 356 23.57 -16.22 -2.46
N TYR A 357 22.82 -15.94 -1.40
CA TYR A 357 21.78 -14.91 -1.43
C TYR A 357 21.63 -14.21 -0.08
N TYR A 358 21.00 -13.05 -0.13
CA TYR A 358 20.62 -12.27 1.04
C TYR A 358 19.13 -12.35 1.25
N LEU A 359 18.71 -12.53 2.50
CA LEU A 359 17.32 -12.70 2.87
C LEU A 359 17.02 -11.96 4.17
N LEU A 360 15.91 -11.26 4.24
CA LEU A 360 15.38 -10.70 5.49
C LEU A 360 14.75 -11.81 6.32
N MET A 361 15.24 -11.97 7.53
CA MET A 361 14.75 -12.95 8.51
C MET A 361 14.79 -12.35 9.90
N SER A 362 13.87 -12.77 10.76
CA SER A 362 13.96 -12.44 12.19
C SER A 362 15.19 -13.10 12.81
N ASP A 363 15.97 -12.31 13.54
CA ASP A 363 17.14 -12.80 14.28
C ASP A 363 16.71 -13.46 15.63
N SER A 364 17.69 -13.84 16.43
CA SER A 364 17.42 -14.50 17.74
C SER A 364 16.66 -13.60 18.74
N LYS A 365 16.67 -12.28 18.53
CA LYS A 365 15.94 -11.31 19.34
C LYS A 365 14.58 -10.91 18.72
N GLY A 366 14.25 -11.44 17.54
CA GLY A 366 12.99 -11.18 16.87
C GLY A 366 13.01 -9.94 15.95
N TYR A 367 14.14 -9.32 15.71
CA TYR A 367 14.25 -8.19 14.78
C TYR A 367 14.59 -8.65 13.37
N LYS A 368 13.96 -8.06 12.36
CA LYS A 368 14.20 -8.41 10.95
C LYS A 368 15.51 -7.78 10.46
N HIS A 369 16.44 -8.66 10.13
CA HIS A 369 17.77 -8.31 9.67
C HIS A 369 18.16 -9.09 8.41
N ILE A 370 19.14 -8.56 7.67
CA ILE A 370 19.70 -9.21 6.52
C ILE A 370 20.56 -10.39 6.97
N HIS A 371 20.31 -11.56 6.37
CA HIS A 371 21.14 -12.74 6.52
C HIS A 371 21.77 -13.10 5.18
N HIS A 372 23.03 -13.47 5.19
CA HIS A 372 23.71 -14.06 4.04
C HIS A 372 23.59 -15.58 4.12
N VAL A 373 23.00 -16.19 3.10
CA VAL A 373 22.77 -17.63 3.07
C VAL A 373 23.72 -18.27 2.06
N VAL A 374 24.54 -19.19 2.56
CA VAL A 374 25.53 -19.95 1.78
C VAL A 374 25.32 -21.43 2.07
N GLY A 375 25.03 -22.23 1.03
CA GLY A 375 24.84 -23.67 1.19
C GLY A 375 23.75 -24.04 2.21
N GLY A 376 22.68 -23.25 2.28
CA GLY A 376 21.57 -23.44 3.22
C GLY A 376 21.85 -22.95 4.65
N THR A 377 23.00 -22.32 4.91
CA THR A 377 23.35 -21.76 6.23
C THR A 377 23.24 -20.26 6.22
N ALA A 378 22.38 -19.70 7.08
CA ALA A 378 22.14 -18.28 7.22
C ALA A 378 23.04 -17.66 8.30
N THR A 379 23.72 -16.57 7.95
CA THR A 379 24.58 -15.80 8.86
C THR A 379 24.13 -14.34 8.89
N PRO A 380 23.89 -13.73 10.08
CA PRO A 380 23.48 -12.34 10.16
C PRO A 380 24.51 -11.38 9.54
N VAL A 381 24.04 -10.43 8.74
CA VAL A 381 24.82 -9.33 8.16
C VAL A 381 24.61 -8.05 8.95
N THR A 382 23.38 -7.82 9.39
CA THR A 382 22.98 -6.69 10.22
C THR A 382 22.46 -7.17 11.55
N SER A 383 22.52 -6.33 12.59
CA SER A 383 22.02 -6.64 13.93
C SER A 383 21.69 -5.37 14.71
N GLY A 384 20.83 -5.48 15.70
CA GLY A 384 20.44 -4.39 16.58
C GLY A 384 18.95 -4.39 16.89
N GLU A 385 18.55 -3.58 17.86
CA GLU A 385 17.13 -3.43 18.24
C GLU A 385 16.41 -2.42 17.33
N TRP A 386 16.47 -2.68 16.05
CA TRP A 386 15.87 -1.98 14.94
C TRP A 386 15.70 -2.95 13.78
N GLU A 387 15.00 -2.55 12.72
CA GLU A 387 14.73 -3.46 11.60
C GLU A 387 15.25 -2.92 10.28
N VAL A 388 15.73 -3.82 9.43
CA VAL A 388 15.89 -3.58 8.00
C VAL A 388 14.49 -3.63 7.38
N VAL A 389 14.19 -2.64 6.52
CA VAL A 389 12.91 -2.57 5.85
C VAL A 389 12.94 -3.29 4.51
N ASP A 390 13.91 -2.93 3.65
CA ASP A 390 14.08 -3.53 2.32
C ASP A 390 15.55 -3.70 1.97
N ILE A 391 15.87 -4.74 1.24
CA ILE A 391 17.14 -4.89 0.50
C ILE A 391 16.94 -4.20 -0.85
N LEU A 392 17.67 -3.11 -1.10
CA LEU A 392 17.45 -2.25 -2.27
C LEU A 392 18.30 -2.65 -3.48
N LYS A 393 19.53 -3.10 -3.24
CA LYS A 393 20.47 -3.47 -4.30
C LYS A 393 21.58 -4.34 -3.72
N VAL A 394 22.01 -5.34 -4.49
CA VAL A 394 23.18 -6.15 -4.18
C VAL A 394 24.16 -6.05 -5.36
N THR A 395 25.41 -5.72 -5.06
CA THR A 395 26.53 -5.72 -6.02
C THR A 395 27.57 -6.74 -5.57
N ALA A 396 28.67 -6.86 -6.31
CA ALA A 396 29.74 -7.82 -5.99
C ALA A 396 30.34 -7.63 -4.59
N ASP A 397 30.37 -6.40 -4.10
CA ASP A 397 31.06 -6.01 -2.85
C ASP A 397 30.15 -5.34 -1.81
N SER A 398 28.90 -5.04 -2.16
CA SER A 398 28.04 -4.21 -1.33
C SER A 398 26.60 -4.71 -1.28
N VAL A 399 25.94 -4.46 -0.15
CA VAL A 399 24.50 -4.60 0.01
C VAL A 399 23.93 -3.24 0.42
N TYR A 400 22.98 -2.75 -0.36
CA TYR A 400 22.25 -1.49 -0.08
C TYR A 400 20.89 -1.82 0.50
N TYR A 401 20.53 -1.19 1.61
CA TYR A 401 19.26 -1.46 2.29
C TYR A 401 18.70 -0.21 2.95
N SER A 402 17.42 -0.23 3.23
CA SER A 402 16.76 0.77 4.07
C SER A 402 16.49 0.19 5.46
N SER A 403 16.60 1.04 6.48
CA SER A 403 16.29 0.67 7.86
C SER A 403 15.77 1.85 8.67
N ASN A 404 15.27 1.56 9.87
CA ASN A 404 14.82 2.55 10.85
C ASN A 404 15.79 2.70 12.03
N GLN A 405 17.07 2.41 11.80
CA GLN A 405 18.10 2.43 12.83
C GLN A 405 18.33 3.84 13.42
N GLU A 406 18.31 4.87 12.57
CA GLU A 406 18.75 6.21 12.95
C GLU A 406 17.87 6.85 14.01
N GLY A 407 18.50 7.31 15.10
CA GLY A 407 17.84 8.04 16.16
C GLY A 407 16.82 7.26 16.97
N GLY A 408 16.71 5.95 16.82
CA GLY A 408 15.70 5.14 17.51
C GLY A 408 14.27 5.49 17.10
N LYS A 409 14.05 5.95 15.88
CA LYS A 409 12.76 6.40 15.34
C LYS A 409 12.17 5.32 14.40
N PRO A 410 11.25 4.48 14.87
CA PRO A 410 10.69 3.39 14.05
C PRO A 410 10.03 3.88 12.77
N GLY A 411 9.45 5.07 12.78
CA GLY A 411 8.79 5.70 11.63
C GLY A 411 9.73 6.39 10.65
N GLY A 412 11.02 6.43 10.92
CA GLY A 412 12.04 6.95 10.01
C GLY A 412 12.58 5.88 9.06
N ARG A 413 13.20 6.32 7.99
CA ARG A 413 13.89 5.47 7.02
C ARG A 413 15.14 6.16 6.54
N ASN A 414 16.25 5.43 6.53
CA ASN A 414 17.50 5.85 5.89
C ASN A 414 18.07 4.72 5.04
N VAL A 415 18.92 5.09 4.10
CA VAL A 415 19.56 4.16 3.16
C VAL A 415 20.99 3.93 3.59
N TYR A 416 21.39 2.67 3.65
CA TYR A 416 22.70 2.22 4.11
C TYR A 416 23.40 1.41 3.04
N LYS A 417 24.71 1.52 3.02
CA LYS A 417 25.62 0.65 2.26
C LYS A 417 26.41 -0.22 3.22
N TRP A 418 26.25 -1.52 3.12
CA TRP A 418 27.06 -2.49 3.84
C TRP A 418 28.13 -3.06 2.93
N THR A 419 29.35 -3.17 3.45
CA THR A 419 30.46 -3.94 2.86
C THR A 419 31.06 -4.82 3.96
N LYS A 420 31.97 -5.73 3.60
CA LYS A 420 32.66 -6.57 4.59
C LYS A 420 33.46 -5.74 5.60
N GLU A 421 33.82 -4.54 5.25
CA GLU A 421 34.70 -3.65 6.05
C GLU A 421 33.94 -2.66 6.90
N ALA A 422 32.81 -2.14 6.42
CA ALA A 422 32.07 -1.08 7.09
C ALA A 422 30.63 -0.96 6.61
N THR A 423 29.80 -0.38 7.47
CA THR A 423 28.44 0.08 7.13
C THR A 423 28.40 1.60 7.15
N THR A 424 27.86 2.21 6.10
CA THR A 424 27.76 3.67 5.94
C THR A 424 26.33 4.07 5.69
N CYS A 425 25.83 5.07 6.41
CA CYS A 425 24.54 5.70 6.09
C CYS A 425 24.71 6.69 4.94
N LEU A 426 24.01 6.48 3.83
CA LEU A 426 24.09 7.37 2.67
C LEU A 426 23.24 8.63 2.84
N THR A 427 22.19 8.59 3.64
CA THR A 427 21.17 9.64 3.71
C THR A 427 21.10 10.38 5.05
N CYS A 428 21.65 9.83 6.14
CA CYS A 428 21.49 10.35 7.49
C CYS A 428 21.93 11.83 7.67
N ALA A 429 22.98 12.24 6.97
CA ALA A 429 23.57 13.57 7.13
C ALA A 429 23.32 14.52 5.93
N LEU A 430 22.48 14.12 4.95
CA LEU A 430 22.30 14.91 3.75
C LEU A 430 21.44 16.17 3.97
N HIS A 431 20.33 16.06 4.68
CA HIS A 431 19.32 17.11 4.80
C HIS A 431 18.77 17.32 6.21
N GLY A 432 19.36 16.69 7.22
CA GLY A 432 19.01 16.91 8.63
C GLY A 432 17.56 16.57 8.98
N GLU A 433 16.97 17.41 9.81
CA GLU A 433 15.61 17.23 10.36
C GLU A 433 14.50 17.27 9.30
N GLU A 434 14.73 17.92 8.18
CA GLU A 434 13.74 18.01 7.11
C GLU A 434 13.58 16.70 6.32
N CYS A 435 14.56 15.79 6.44
CA CYS A 435 14.54 14.53 5.71
C CYS A 435 14.90 13.35 6.63
N GLN A 436 13.86 12.66 7.11
CA GLN A 436 13.98 11.51 7.99
C GLN A 436 13.30 10.26 7.41
N TYR A 437 12.75 10.36 6.20
CA TYR A 437 12.12 9.23 5.51
C TYR A 437 12.65 9.14 4.07
N ASN A 438 13.71 8.36 3.91
CA ASN A 438 14.46 8.25 2.67
C ASN A 438 14.26 6.91 1.98
N SER A 439 14.26 6.93 0.67
CA SER A 439 14.39 5.74 -0.17
C SER A 439 15.40 6.00 -1.29
N ALA A 440 15.87 4.93 -1.92
CA ALA A 440 16.81 5.02 -3.04
C ALA A 440 16.45 4.00 -4.12
N TYR A 441 16.60 4.42 -5.37
CA TYR A 441 16.45 3.58 -6.55
C TYR A 441 17.76 3.59 -7.33
N PHE A 442 18.50 2.48 -7.28
CA PHE A 442 19.85 2.37 -7.82
C PHE A 442 19.85 2.00 -9.31
N SER A 443 20.83 2.53 -10.04
CA SER A 443 21.16 2.09 -11.40
C SER A 443 21.69 0.66 -11.40
N HIS A 444 21.89 0.05 -12.58
CA HIS A 444 22.15 -1.38 -12.71
C HIS A 444 23.35 -1.88 -11.91
N ASN A 445 24.45 -1.14 -11.88
CA ASN A 445 25.64 -1.45 -11.07
C ASN A 445 25.79 -0.54 -9.85
N ALA A 446 24.75 0.18 -9.50
CA ALA A 446 24.72 1.12 -8.39
C ALA A 446 25.72 2.30 -8.50
N SER A 447 26.12 2.69 -9.72
CA SER A 447 26.97 3.88 -9.90
C SER A 447 26.23 5.17 -9.57
N PHE A 448 24.90 5.17 -9.74
CA PHE A 448 24.02 6.28 -9.45
C PHE A 448 22.75 5.82 -8.75
N TYR A 449 22.07 6.74 -8.10
CA TYR A 449 20.75 6.45 -7.54
C TYR A 449 19.87 7.70 -7.49
N ARG A 450 18.55 7.48 -7.58
CA ARG A 450 17.57 8.50 -7.22
C ARG A 450 17.35 8.40 -5.72
N MET A 451 17.67 9.46 -4.98
CA MET A 451 17.27 9.61 -3.60
C MET A 451 15.89 10.27 -3.57
N SER A 452 14.95 9.69 -2.85
CA SER A 452 13.64 10.26 -2.60
C SER A 452 13.48 10.52 -1.10
N CYS A 453 13.25 11.76 -0.72
CA CYS A 453 12.88 12.14 0.63
C CYS A 453 11.37 12.36 0.68
N SER A 454 10.67 11.57 1.50
CA SER A 454 9.22 11.66 1.66
C SER A 454 8.78 12.55 2.84
N GLY A 455 9.70 13.02 3.65
CA GLY A 455 9.36 13.88 4.79
C GLY A 455 10.38 13.82 5.93
N PRO A 456 10.07 14.55 7.05
CA PRO A 456 8.85 15.28 7.38
C PRO A 456 8.66 16.63 6.67
N GLY A 457 9.71 17.18 6.05
CA GLY A 457 9.59 18.35 5.19
C GLY A 457 8.88 18.03 3.86
N VAL A 458 8.71 19.05 3.04
CA VAL A 458 8.12 18.86 1.70
C VAL A 458 8.97 17.86 0.92
N PRO A 459 8.35 16.83 0.29
CA PRO A 459 9.08 15.80 -0.45
C PRO A 459 9.91 16.36 -1.60
N PHE A 460 11.04 15.72 -1.86
CA PHE A 460 11.89 16.03 -3.01
C PHE A 460 12.65 14.80 -3.49
N HIS A 461 13.16 14.87 -4.71
CA HIS A 461 13.86 13.78 -5.38
C HIS A 461 15.14 14.31 -6.04
N SER A 462 16.26 13.62 -5.83
CA SER A 462 17.58 14.02 -6.32
C SER A 462 18.29 12.88 -7.02
N LEU A 463 19.04 13.20 -8.06
CA LEU A 463 19.97 12.27 -8.70
C LEU A 463 21.32 12.35 -8.00
N MET A 464 21.80 11.19 -7.52
CA MET A 464 23.00 11.08 -6.72
C MET A 464 24.10 10.29 -7.43
N ASN A 465 25.33 10.74 -7.30
CA ASN A 465 26.51 9.96 -7.65
C ASN A 465 26.92 9.08 -6.45
N ASN A 466 26.88 7.76 -6.62
CA ASN A 466 27.16 6.84 -5.51
C ASN A 466 28.67 6.67 -5.19
N THR A 467 29.58 7.13 -6.05
CA THR A 467 31.01 7.05 -5.76
C THR A 467 31.43 8.00 -4.65
N ASN A 468 30.88 9.21 -4.63
CA ASN A 468 31.22 10.26 -3.66
C ASN A 468 30.01 10.68 -2.82
N ASN A 469 28.84 10.09 -3.04
CA ASN A 469 27.56 10.39 -2.39
C ASN A 469 27.14 11.85 -2.49
N LYS A 470 27.42 12.50 -3.64
CA LYS A 470 27.05 13.88 -3.90
C LYS A 470 25.87 13.98 -4.86
N GLU A 471 25.02 14.98 -4.63
CA GLU A 471 23.96 15.32 -5.55
C GLU A 471 24.54 15.81 -6.89
N LEU A 472 24.05 15.23 -7.98
CA LEU A 472 24.35 15.68 -9.34
C LEU A 472 23.39 16.79 -9.79
N LYS A 473 22.08 16.56 -9.54
CA LYS A 473 21.03 17.54 -9.81
C LYS A 473 19.75 17.19 -9.06
N PRO A 474 18.90 18.19 -8.74
CA PRO A 474 17.54 17.92 -8.33
C PRO A 474 16.74 17.36 -9.51
N LEU A 475 15.85 16.38 -9.22
CA LEU A 475 14.91 15.81 -10.20
C LEU A 475 13.53 16.44 -10.05
N GLU A 476 13.02 16.53 -8.82
CA GLU A 476 11.81 17.25 -8.44
C GLU A 476 12.00 17.85 -7.05
N ASP A 477 12.03 19.18 -6.94
CA ASP A 477 12.23 19.88 -5.66
C ASP A 477 10.94 20.35 -5.00
N ASN A 478 9.80 20.21 -5.66
CA ASN A 478 8.48 20.63 -5.18
C ASN A 478 8.39 22.10 -4.74
N LYS A 479 9.23 23.00 -5.28
CA LYS A 479 9.16 24.43 -4.96
C LYS A 479 7.82 25.05 -5.34
N ALA A 480 7.25 24.65 -6.47
CA ALA A 480 5.93 25.12 -6.89
C ALA A 480 4.86 24.77 -5.87
N PHE A 481 4.87 23.54 -5.35
CA PHE A 481 3.99 23.08 -4.29
C PHE A 481 4.24 23.90 -3.00
N SER A 482 5.50 24.05 -2.59
CA SER A 482 5.86 24.83 -1.40
C SER A 482 5.35 26.27 -1.47
N ASN A 483 5.43 26.89 -2.64
CA ASN A 483 4.91 28.25 -2.87
C ASN A 483 3.38 28.30 -2.74
N LEU A 484 2.68 27.27 -3.20
CA LEU A 484 1.22 27.20 -3.08
C LEU A 484 0.80 27.09 -1.60
N ILE A 485 1.40 26.19 -0.84
CA ILE A 485 1.03 25.98 0.56
C ILE A 485 1.49 27.11 1.48
N SER A 486 2.47 27.92 1.09
CA SER A 486 2.90 29.09 1.86
C SER A 486 1.78 30.12 2.09
N ASN A 487 0.75 30.11 1.25
CA ASN A 487 -0.44 30.96 1.35
C ASN A 487 -1.60 30.30 2.10
N ILE A 488 -1.37 29.14 2.70
CA ILE A 488 -2.38 28.35 3.41
C ILE A 488 -1.93 28.13 4.86
N HIS A 489 -2.87 28.26 5.77
CA HIS A 489 -2.66 27.91 7.18
C HIS A 489 -2.60 26.39 7.33
N MET A 490 -1.41 25.82 7.13
CA MET A 490 -1.18 24.39 7.24
C MET A 490 -1.05 23.95 8.70
N PRO A 491 -1.54 22.74 9.05
CA PRO A 491 -1.31 22.16 10.37
C PRO A 491 0.18 21.92 10.61
N THR A 492 0.56 21.88 11.86
CA THR A 492 1.89 21.42 12.30
C THR A 492 1.78 19.98 12.78
N MET A 493 2.88 19.22 12.64
CA MET A 493 2.95 17.84 13.13
C MET A 493 3.62 17.79 14.50
N TYR A 494 3.05 17.00 15.41
CA TYR A 494 3.64 16.65 16.68
C TYR A 494 3.81 15.13 16.76
N ARG A 495 5.03 14.67 16.98
CA ARG A 495 5.39 13.25 17.10
C ARG A 495 6.07 13.01 18.43
N ASP A 496 5.65 12.00 19.14
CA ASP A 496 6.23 11.59 20.41
C ASP A 496 5.85 10.15 20.70
N SER A 497 6.18 9.65 21.87
CA SER A 497 5.87 8.30 22.31
C SER A 497 5.25 8.27 23.70
N ILE A 498 4.51 7.21 23.98
CA ILE A 498 3.99 6.90 25.31
C ILE A 498 4.42 5.48 25.71
N THR A 499 4.65 5.28 26.99
CA THR A 499 4.95 3.95 27.52
C THR A 499 3.66 3.23 27.83
N LEU A 500 3.47 2.04 27.22
CA LEU A 500 2.28 1.22 27.41
C LEU A 500 2.62 -0.25 27.22
N GLY A 501 2.14 -1.11 28.13
CA GLY A 501 2.38 -2.53 28.03
C GLY A 501 3.85 -2.96 28.11
N GLY A 502 4.72 -2.11 28.63
CA GLY A 502 6.18 -2.34 28.66
C GLY A 502 6.92 -1.91 27.39
N TYR A 503 6.24 -1.27 26.47
CA TYR A 503 6.79 -0.77 25.21
C TYR A 503 6.80 0.76 25.17
N ASN A 504 7.70 1.33 24.37
CA ASN A 504 7.70 2.74 24.02
C ASN A 504 7.05 2.88 22.65
N LEU A 505 5.81 3.39 22.59
CA LEU A 505 4.94 3.35 21.41
C LEU A 505 4.69 4.74 20.86
N TRP A 506 4.88 4.91 19.56
CA TRP A 506 4.84 6.20 18.89
C TRP A 506 3.45 6.61 18.45
N PHE A 507 3.21 7.93 18.50
CA PHE A 507 2.03 8.59 17.95
C PHE A 507 2.41 9.82 17.14
N GLN A 508 1.48 10.30 16.33
CA GLN A 508 1.57 11.58 15.66
C GLN A 508 0.24 12.31 15.72
N MET A 509 0.30 13.64 15.73
CA MET A 509 -0.85 14.52 15.71
C MET A 509 -0.70 15.61 14.66
N PHE A 510 -1.77 15.84 13.89
CA PHE A 510 -1.96 17.08 13.14
C PHE A 510 -2.52 18.12 14.11
N LEU A 511 -1.76 19.15 14.40
CA LEU A 511 -2.17 20.24 15.27
C LEU A 511 -2.70 21.41 14.45
N PRO A 512 -3.84 22.03 14.85
CA PRO A 512 -4.39 23.19 14.16
C PRO A 512 -3.37 24.32 14.03
N PRO A 513 -3.41 25.12 12.95
CA PRO A 513 -2.61 26.32 12.84
C PRO A 513 -2.85 27.24 14.03
N GLY A 514 -1.78 27.80 14.59
CA GLY A 514 -1.88 28.62 15.80
C GLY A 514 -2.25 27.83 17.05
N PHE A 515 -1.88 26.57 17.11
CA PHE A 515 -2.12 25.70 18.27
C PHE A 515 -1.68 26.33 19.59
N ASP A 516 -2.57 26.30 20.58
CA ASP A 516 -2.35 26.84 21.90
C ASP A 516 -2.68 25.78 22.96
N LYS A 517 -1.67 25.36 23.73
CA LYS A 517 -1.81 24.33 24.79
C LYS A 517 -2.81 24.69 25.90
N SER A 518 -3.15 25.96 26.05
CA SER A 518 -4.12 26.42 27.05
C SER A 518 -5.56 26.24 26.62
N LYS A 519 -5.79 25.99 25.35
CA LYS A 519 -7.12 25.76 24.74
C LYS A 519 -7.48 24.27 24.72
N LYS A 520 -8.78 24.01 24.56
CA LYS A 520 -9.32 22.65 24.40
C LYS A 520 -9.78 22.44 22.96
N TYR A 521 -9.27 21.36 22.32
CA TYR A 521 -9.57 21.02 20.96
C TYR A 521 -10.29 19.67 20.87
N PRO A 522 -11.20 19.49 19.91
CA PRO A 522 -11.74 18.18 19.61
C PRO A 522 -10.61 17.24 19.12
N LEU A 523 -10.79 15.96 19.36
CA LEU A 523 -9.84 14.92 18.93
C LEU A 523 -10.53 13.91 18.00
N LEU A 524 -9.91 13.63 16.87
CA LEU A 524 -10.24 12.49 16.02
C LEU A 524 -9.06 11.53 16.01
N ILE A 525 -9.28 10.28 16.41
CA ILE A 525 -8.33 9.20 16.22
C ILE A 525 -8.51 8.65 14.80
N ASP A 526 -7.45 8.69 14.01
CA ASP A 526 -7.36 8.08 12.69
C ASP A 526 -6.61 6.76 12.82
N VAL A 527 -7.35 5.64 12.76
CA VAL A 527 -6.80 4.32 13.07
C VAL A 527 -6.78 3.39 11.88
N TYR A 528 -5.73 2.60 11.78
CA TYR A 528 -5.66 1.36 11.03
C TYR A 528 -5.41 0.18 11.99
N ALA A 529 -4.27 0.13 12.64
CA ALA A 529 -3.87 -0.82 13.69
C ALA A 529 -3.88 -2.30 13.28
N GLY A 530 -3.92 -2.60 12.00
CA GLY A 530 -3.76 -3.98 11.50
C GLY A 530 -2.37 -4.54 11.83
N PRO A 531 -2.18 -5.86 11.78
CA PRO A 531 -0.88 -6.46 12.03
C PRO A 531 0.22 -5.85 11.16
N CYS A 532 1.36 -5.52 11.77
CA CYS A 532 2.50 -4.87 11.12
C CYS A 532 2.22 -3.47 10.54
N SER A 533 1.18 -2.79 10.98
CA SER A 533 0.88 -1.43 10.54
C SER A 533 1.83 -0.40 11.16
N GLN A 534 1.96 0.75 10.49
CA GLN A 534 2.66 1.92 11.00
C GLN A 534 1.96 3.18 10.50
N LYS A 535 1.28 3.88 11.40
CA LYS A 535 0.56 5.14 11.13
C LYS A 535 1.32 6.36 11.64
N ALA A 536 2.24 6.17 12.60
CA ALA A 536 3.12 7.21 13.11
C ALA A 536 4.47 7.10 12.40
N ASP A 537 4.73 8.00 11.47
CA ASP A 537 5.93 8.02 10.64
C ASP A 537 6.36 9.46 10.31
N PHE A 538 7.44 9.60 9.55
CA PHE A 538 8.00 10.89 9.14
C PHE A 538 7.67 11.26 7.69
N ILE A 539 6.57 10.71 7.16
CA ILE A 539 6.09 11.04 5.80
C ILE A 539 5.27 12.33 5.84
N TYR A 540 5.55 13.25 4.93
CA TYR A 540 4.73 14.42 4.68
C TYR A 540 3.45 14.04 3.95
N ARG A 541 2.29 14.43 4.49
CA ARG A 541 0.99 14.14 3.88
C ARG A 541 0.10 15.37 3.82
N VAL A 542 -0.64 15.47 2.73
CA VAL A 542 -1.76 16.40 2.54
C VAL A 542 -3.00 15.56 2.28
N SER A 543 -3.98 15.63 3.17
CA SER A 543 -5.13 14.74 3.18
C SER A 543 -6.34 15.36 3.87
N TRP A 544 -7.38 14.59 4.08
CA TRP A 544 -8.55 14.96 4.88
C TRP A 544 -8.16 15.45 6.28
N SER A 545 -7.17 14.83 6.91
CA SER A 545 -6.62 15.28 8.20
C SER A 545 -6.09 16.72 8.15
N THR A 546 -5.51 17.13 7.03
CA THR A 546 -5.05 18.52 6.83
C THR A 546 -6.21 19.50 6.90
N TYR A 547 -7.32 19.20 6.20
CA TYR A 547 -8.55 20.00 6.25
C TYR A 547 -9.14 20.07 7.67
N LEU A 548 -9.27 18.92 8.33
CA LEU A 548 -9.85 18.86 9.68
C LEU A 548 -9.08 19.70 10.68
N ALA A 549 -7.75 19.67 10.64
CA ALA A 549 -6.92 20.45 11.52
C ALA A 549 -6.90 21.94 11.13
N SER A 550 -6.76 22.25 9.85
CA SER A 550 -6.67 23.63 9.37
C SER A 550 -7.98 24.40 9.51
N THR A 551 -9.09 23.85 9.02
CA THR A 551 -10.39 24.52 8.96
C THR A 551 -11.23 24.25 10.20
N GLU A 552 -11.43 22.99 10.56
CA GLU A 552 -12.31 22.59 11.67
C GLU A 552 -11.66 22.66 13.04
N LYS A 553 -10.34 22.93 13.08
CA LYS A 553 -9.57 23.01 14.32
C LYS A 553 -9.63 21.74 15.16
N ILE A 554 -9.68 20.59 14.50
CA ILE A 554 -9.69 19.27 15.11
C ILE A 554 -8.26 18.73 15.14
N ILE A 555 -7.81 18.21 16.27
CA ILE A 555 -6.57 17.46 16.36
C ILE A 555 -6.83 16.05 15.81
N VAL A 556 -6.04 15.64 14.83
CA VAL A 556 -6.12 14.31 14.25
C VAL A 556 -4.89 13.51 14.66
N ALA A 557 -5.09 12.45 15.44
CA ALA A 557 -4.02 11.65 16.02
C ALA A 557 -4.05 10.21 15.52
N SER A 558 -2.86 9.64 15.33
CA SER A 558 -2.66 8.22 15.02
C SER A 558 -1.64 7.63 15.98
N PHE A 559 -1.89 6.41 16.45
CA PHE A 559 -1.09 5.72 17.44
C PHE A 559 -0.78 4.29 16.99
N ASP A 560 0.50 3.89 17.09
CA ASP A 560 0.97 2.55 16.80
C ASP A 560 1.12 1.75 18.09
N GLY A 561 0.08 0.98 18.42
CA GLY A 561 0.04 0.15 19.61
C GLY A 561 0.64 -1.24 19.41
N ARG A 562 0.33 -2.16 20.30
CA ARG A 562 0.74 -3.57 20.21
C ARG A 562 0.15 -4.21 18.95
N GLY A 563 0.97 -4.96 18.25
CA GLY A 563 0.68 -5.51 16.92
C GLY A 563 1.27 -4.72 15.76
N SER A 564 1.69 -3.47 15.99
CA SER A 564 2.35 -2.65 14.97
C SER A 564 3.72 -3.19 14.57
N GLY A 565 4.20 -2.79 13.40
CA GLY A 565 5.40 -3.34 12.79
C GLY A 565 6.67 -2.53 12.98
N TYR A 566 7.75 -3.06 12.43
CA TYR A 566 9.07 -2.43 12.32
C TYR A 566 9.80 -2.23 13.65
N GLN A 567 9.35 -2.90 14.71
CA GLN A 567 9.90 -2.77 16.06
C GLN A 567 10.14 -4.13 16.74
N GLY A 568 10.32 -5.18 15.94
CA GLY A 568 10.55 -6.53 16.41
C GLY A 568 9.28 -7.39 16.53
N ASP A 569 9.47 -8.70 16.46
CA ASP A 569 8.38 -9.68 16.50
C ASP A 569 7.64 -9.71 17.86
N LYS A 570 8.34 -9.40 18.96
CA LYS A 570 7.72 -9.37 20.28
C LYS A 570 6.53 -8.41 20.33
N LEU A 571 6.68 -7.20 19.76
CA LEU A 571 5.60 -6.23 19.66
C LEU A 571 4.57 -6.63 18.60
N MET A 572 5.03 -7.02 17.41
CA MET A 572 4.17 -7.36 16.28
C MET A 572 3.29 -8.58 16.58
N HIS A 573 3.85 -9.62 17.18
CA HIS A 573 3.15 -10.86 17.51
C HIS A 573 2.28 -10.79 18.78
N GLU A 574 2.20 -9.64 19.45
CA GLU A 574 1.32 -9.46 20.60
C GLU A 574 -0.16 -9.76 20.31
N ILE A 575 -0.58 -9.59 19.08
CA ILE A 575 -1.96 -9.85 18.63
C ILE A 575 -2.12 -11.18 17.89
N TYR A 576 -1.06 -11.99 17.82
CA TYR A 576 -1.15 -13.32 17.19
C TYR A 576 -2.15 -14.20 17.91
N LYS A 577 -3.09 -14.80 17.16
CA LYS A 577 -4.23 -15.62 17.63
C LYS A 577 -5.27 -14.84 18.44
N ARG A 578 -5.20 -13.51 18.46
CA ARG A 578 -6.12 -12.69 19.28
C ARG A 578 -6.35 -11.30 18.67
N LEU A 579 -6.69 -11.27 17.38
CA LEU A 579 -7.12 -10.02 16.74
C LEU A 579 -8.35 -9.46 17.46
N GLY A 580 -8.46 -8.14 17.52
CA GLY A 580 -9.55 -7.46 18.20
C GLY A 580 -9.34 -7.29 19.72
N THR A 581 -8.13 -7.49 20.20
CA THR A 581 -7.76 -7.35 21.61
C THR A 581 -6.85 -6.13 21.82
N TYR A 582 -5.54 -6.32 21.92
CA TYR A 582 -4.60 -5.26 22.28
C TYR A 582 -4.57 -4.08 21.29
N GLU A 583 -4.68 -4.33 19.98
CA GLU A 583 -4.71 -3.23 19.01
C GLU A 583 -5.92 -2.32 19.18
N VAL A 584 -7.04 -2.83 19.67
CA VAL A 584 -8.25 -2.07 20.01
C VAL A 584 -8.08 -1.36 21.36
N GLU A 585 -7.69 -2.09 22.40
CA GLU A 585 -7.46 -1.55 23.73
C GLU A 585 -6.46 -0.42 23.74
N ASP A 586 -5.39 -0.53 22.95
CA ASP A 586 -4.33 0.46 22.92
C ASP A 586 -4.77 1.77 22.25
N GLN A 587 -5.72 1.73 21.29
CA GLN A 587 -6.31 2.95 20.73
C GLN A 587 -7.16 3.69 21.79
N ILE A 588 -7.94 2.96 22.56
CA ILE A 588 -8.74 3.54 23.66
C ILE A 588 -7.82 4.16 24.72
N THR A 589 -6.77 3.45 25.11
CA THR A 589 -5.78 3.94 26.08
C THR A 589 -5.05 5.17 25.55
N ALA A 590 -4.66 5.18 24.26
CA ALA A 590 -4.02 6.34 23.64
C ALA A 590 -4.92 7.56 23.69
N ALA A 591 -6.21 7.45 23.38
CA ALA A 591 -7.16 8.54 23.50
C ALA A 591 -7.22 9.10 24.94
N LYS A 592 -7.24 8.21 25.94
CA LYS A 592 -7.19 8.62 27.37
C LYS A 592 -5.90 9.38 27.70
N GLU A 593 -4.75 8.91 27.22
CA GLU A 593 -3.45 9.59 27.43
C GLU A 593 -3.41 10.95 26.73
N PHE A 594 -3.98 11.09 25.54
CA PHE A 594 -4.08 12.37 24.85
C PHE A 594 -4.95 13.37 25.62
N ILE A 595 -6.06 12.92 26.19
CA ILE A 595 -6.91 13.75 27.06
C ILE A 595 -6.12 14.28 28.27
N LYS A 596 -5.28 13.44 28.88
CA LYS A 596 -4.42 13.84 30.02
C LYS A 596 -3.40 14.93 29.67
N MET A 597 -3.05 15.11 28.41
CA MET A 597 -2.12 16.18 27.97
C MET A 597 -2.67 17.58 28.22
N GLY A 598 -3.97 17.70 28.43
CA GLY A 598 -4.60 18.95 28.90
C GLY A 598 -5.21 19.84 27.82
N PHE A 599 -4.95 19.59 26.54
CA PHE A 599 -5.47 20.39 25.42
C PHE A 599 -6.57 19.70 24.59
N ILE A 600 -7.04 18.53 25.02
CA ILE A 600 -8.14 17.82 24.37
C ILE A 600 -9.44 18.08 25.12
N ASP A 601 -10.50 18.39 24.38
CA ASP A 601 -11.85 18.43 24.90
C ASP A 601 -12.38 16.98 25.02
N LYS A 602 -12.45 16.49 26.24
CA LYS A 602 -12.87 15.11 26.54
C LYS A 602 -14.29 14.77 26.10
N ASP A 603 -15.13 15.79 25.89
CA ASP A 603 -16.51 15.64 25.48
C ASP A 603 -16.68 15.65 23.94
N ARG A 604 -15.60 15.88 23.20
CA ARG A 604 -15.55 15.87 21.73
C ARG A 604 -14.39 15.01 21.24
N VAL A 605 -14.52 13.70 21.45
CA VAL A 605 -13.54 12.71 21.00
C VAL A 605 -14.24 11.70 20.08
N ALA A 606 -13.65 11.49 18.90
CA ALA A 606 -14.16 10.57 17.88
C ALA A 606 -13.06 9.65 17.37
N ILE A 607 -13.46 8.58 16.69
CA ILE A 607 -12.55 7.61 16.06
C ILE A 607 -13.08 7.26 14.67
N TRP A 608 -12.19 7.12 13.72
CA TRP A 608 -12.56 6.63 12.38
C TRP A 608 -11.45 5.76 11.80
N GLY A 609 -11.84 4.89 10.88
CA GLY A 609 -10.89 4.11 10.10
C GLY A 609 -11.55 3.40 8.93
N TRP A 610 -10.70 2.89 8.04
CA TRP A 610 -11.05 2.19 6.83
C TRP A 610 -10.51 0.77 6.89
N SER A 611 -11.27 -0.23 6.39
CA SER A 611 -10.85 -1.62 6.36
C SER A 611 -10.57 -2.18 7.77
N TYR A 612 -9.36 -2.61 8.08
CA TYR A 612 -8.97 -2.99 9.44
C TYR A 612 -9.22 -1.84 10.44
N GLY A 613 -8.95 -0.61 10.03
CA GLY A 613 -9.25 0.58 10.83
C GLY A 613 -10.74 0.77 11.09
N GLY A 614 -11.60 0.40 10.15
CA GLY A 614 -13.05 0.35 10.35
C GLY A 614 -13.47 -0.71 11.37
N TYR A 615 -12.83 -1.87 11.34
CA TYR A 615 -12.97 -2.92 12.35
C TYR A 615 -12.56 -2.43 13.74
N VAL A 616 -11.38 -1.84 13.87
CA VAL A 616 -10.89 -1.30 15.15
C VAL A 616 -11.78 -0.18 15.67
N THR A 617 -12.23 0.71 14.80
CA THR A 617 -13.19 1.77 15.13
C THR A 617 -14.46 1.18 15.73
N SER A 618 -15.06 0.20 15.07
CA SER A 618 -16.28 -0.45 15.52
C SER A 618 -16.09 -1.22 16.82
N MET A 619 -14.97 -1.93 16.97
CA MET A 619 -14.61 -2.64 18.21
C MET A 619 -14.38 -1.69 19.39
N ALA A 620 -13.74 -0.54 19.13
CA ALA A 620 -13.50 0.49 20.15
C ALA A 620 -14.79 1.16 20.62
N LEU A 621 -15.69 1.49 19.70
CA LEU A 621 -17.01 2.05 20.04
C LEU A 621 -17.83 1.02 20.81
N GLY A 622 -17.81 -0.24 20.38
CA GLY A 622 -18.52 -1.33 21.04
C GLY A 622 -17.89 -1.81 22.35
N ALA A 623 -16.70 -1.31 22.71
CA ALA A 623 -16.07 -1.62 23.98
C ALA A 623 -16.75 -0.95 25.20
N GLY A 624 -17.58 0.09 24.97
CA GLY A 624 -18.29 0.77 26.04
C GLY A 624 -17.38 1.56 26.97
N SER A 625 -16.25 2.07 26.49
CA SER A 625 -15.24 2.77 27.30
C SER A 625 -15.71 4.15 27.83
N GLY A 626 -16.71 4.75 27.21
CA GLY A 626 -17.15 6.11 27.50
C GLY A 626 -16.19 7.21 27.01
N VAL A 627 -15.15 6.87 26.26
CA VAL A 627 -14.15 7.83 25.75
C VAL A 627 -14.62 8.52 24.49
N PHE A 628 -15.25 7.76 23.57
CA PHE A 628 -15.67 8.26 22.26
C PHE A 628 -17.12 8.70 22.25
N LYS A 629 -17.38 9.90 21.74
CA LYS A 629 -18.75 10.38 21.49
C LYS A 629 -19.34 9.77 20.22
N CYS A 630 -18.51 9.60 19.18
CA CYS A 630 -18.92 9.05 17.89
C CYS A 630 -17.77 8.38 17.16
N GLY A 631 -18.11 7.69 16.07
CA GLY A 631 -17.12 7.10 15.17
C GLY A 631 -17.68 6.79 13.80
N MET A 632 -16.75 6.61 12.84
CA MET A 632 -17.06 6.34 11.44
C MET A 632 -16.24 5.14 10.96
N ALA A 633 -16.91 4.09 10.52
CA ALA A 633 -16.27 2.89 10.00
C ALA A 633 -16.55 2.75 8.50
N VAL A 634 -15.49 2.78 7.70
CA VAL A 634 -15.56 2.61 6.26
C VAL A 634 -15.07 1.21 5.89
N ALA A 635 -15.90 0.45 5.19
CA ALA A 635 -15.62 -0.90 4.74
C ALA A 635 -15.03 -1.81 5.85
N PRO A 636 -15.67 -1.88 7.04
CA PRO A 636 -15.12 -2.60 8.18
C PRO A 636 -15.24 -4.11 8.03
N VAL A 637 -14.25 -4.84 8.55
CA VAL A 637 -14.44 -6.24 8.94
C VAL A 637 -15.38 -6.27 10.14
N SER A 638 -16.28 -7.25 10.20
CA SER A 638 -17.16 -7.49 11.36
C SER A 638 -16.90 -8.80 12.06
N LYS A 639 -16.61 -9.84 11.28
CA LYS A 639 -16.20 -11.16 11.76
C LYS A 639 -15.07 -11.69 10.90
N TRP A 640 -14.07 -12.27 11.54
CA TRP A 640 -12.91 -12.81 10.82
C TRP A 640 -13.24 -14.03 9.97
N GLU A 641 -14.28 -14.77 10.29
CA GLU A 641 -14.79 -15.86 9.43
C GLU A 641 -15.29 -15.43 8.06
N TYR A 642 -15.54 -14.13 7.88
CA TYR A 642 -16.01 -13.57 6.60
C TYR A 642 -14.89 -13.04 5.70
N TYR A 643 -13.69 -12.88 6.25
CA TYR A 643 -12.56 -12.40 5.47
C TYR A 643 -11.80 -13.55 4.79
N ASP A 644 -10.78 -13.26 3.95
CA ASP A 644 -10.06 -14.30 3.25
C ASP A 644 -9.18 -15.18 4.15
N SER A 645 -8.94 -16.41 3.68
CA SER A 645 -8.21 -17.43 4.44
C SER A 645 -6.75 -17.10 4.68
N ILE A 646 -6.03 -16.60 3.66
CA ILE A 646 -4.58 -16.35 3.77
C ILE A 646 -4.30 -15.27 4.81
N TYR A 647 -4.98 -14.14 4.73
CA TYR A 647 -4.84 -13.05 5.71
C TYR A 647 -5.28 -13.48 7.10
N THR A 648 -6.49 -13.98 7.20
CA THR A 648 -7.09 -14.27 8.51
C THR A 648 -6.37 -15.40 9.24
N GLU A 649 -6.04 -16.48 8.55
CA GLU A 649 -5.35 -17.63 9.16
C GLU A 649 -3.90 -17.35 9.52
N ARG A 650 -3.26 -16.40 8.79
CA ARG A 650 -1.91 -15.93 9.13
C ARG A 650 -1.86 -15.43 10.57
N TYR A 651 -2.87 -14.73 11.02
CA TYR A 651 -2.92 -14.09 12.34
C TYR A 651 -3.77 -14.83 13.37
N MET A 652 -4.75 -15.63 12.94
CA MET A 652 -5.75 -16.25 13.79
C MET A 652 -5.75 -17.78 13.75
N MET A 653 -4.99 -18.40 12.86
CA MET A 653 -5.11 -19.82 12.51
C MET A 653 -6.49 -20.15 11.94
N GLU A 654 -6.81 -21.42 11.72
CA GLU A 654 -8.14 -21.84 11.30
C GLU A 654 -9.15 -21.78 12.46
N PRO A 655 -10.45 -21.57 12.18
CA PRO A 655 -11.48 -21.52 13.24
C PRO A 655 -11.51 -22.74 14.16
N SER A 656 -11.30 -23.93 13.60
CA SER A 656 -11.25 -25.19 14.38
C SER A 656 -10.09 -25.24 15.39
N GLN A 657 -9.05 -24.45 15.18
CA GLN A 657 -7.85 -24.39 16.01
C GLN A 657 -7.88 -23.24 17.03
N ASN A 658 -8.79 -22.29 16.89
CA ASN A 658 -8.83 -21.07 17.69
C ASN A 658 -10.24 -20.47 17.80
N LEU A 659 -11.23 -21.33 18.01
CA LEU A 659 -12.65 -20.95 17.93
C LEU A 659 -13.02 -19.81 18.88
N ASP A 660 -12.54 -19.83 20.12
CA ASP A 660 -12.86 -18.81 21.13
C ASP A 660 -12.42 -17.41 20.69
N ALA A 661 -11.26 -17.29 20.04
CA ALA A 661 -10.78 -16.01 19.54
C ALA A 661 -11.63 -15.49 18.39
N TYR A 662 -12.08 -16.35 17.49
CA TYR A 662 -13.03 -15.98 16.43
C TYR A 662 -14.35 -15.48 16.99
N ILE A 663 -14.90 -16.16 18.00
CA ILE A 663 -16.16 -15.76 18.64
C ILE A 663 -16.01 -14.43 19.38
N ASN A 664 -14.91 -14.24 20.11
CA ASN A 664 -14.69 -13.06 20.95
C ASN A 664 -14.22 -11.82 20.20
N SER A 665 -13.92 -11.93 18.92
CA SER A 665 -13.38 -10.85 18.08
C SER A 665 -14.40 -10.21 17.15
N THR A 666 -15.70 -10.45 17.36
CA THR A 666 -16.76 -9.96 16.48
C THR A 666 -17.28 -8.59 16.92
N VAL A 667 -17.53 -7.71 15.94
CA VAL A 667 -18.20 -6.44 16.17
C VAL A 667 -19.64 -6.66 16.58
N THR A 668 -20.31 -7.62 15.96
CA THR A 668 -21.74 -7.92 16.19
C THR A 668 -22.07 -8.26 17.64
N ALA A 669 -21.14 -8.92 18.36
CA ALA A 669 -21.32 -9.24 19.77
C ALA A 669 -21.33 -8.01 20.69
N ARG A 670 -20.89 -6.87 20.20
CA ARG A 670 -20.80 -5.61 20.95
C ARG A 670 -21.94 -4.62 20.62
N ALA A 671 -22.93 -5.03 19.82
CA ALA A 671 -23.97 -4.16 19.28
C ALA A 671 -24.72 -3.35 20.35
N SER A 672 -25.06 -3.96 21.50
CA SER A 672 -25.78 -3.27 22.58
C SER A 672 -25.01 -2.07 23.17
N ASN A 673 -23.70 -2.07 23.10
CA ASN A 673 -22.87 -0.97 23.62
C ASN A 673 -22.88 0.27 22.70
N PHE A 674 -23.43 0.18 21.49
CA PHE A 674 -23.55 1.29 20.56
C PHE A 674 -24.67 2.29 20.90
N HIS A 675 -25.51 2.01 21.89
CA HIS A 675 -26.53 2.96 22.34
C HIS A 675 -25.97 4.29 22.84
N SER A 676 -24.74 4.29 23.36
CA SER A 676 -24.10 5.46 23.98
C SER A 676 -23.24 6.27 23.00
N VAL A 677 -23.11 5.85 21.74
CA VAL A 677 -22.25 6.48 20.74
C VAL A 677 -23.03 6.76 19.46
N GLN A 678 -22.60 7.77 18.71
CA GLN A 678 -23.08 8.00 17.34
C GLN A 678 -22.19 7.21 16.38
N TYR A 679 -22.77 6.47 15.47
CA TYR A 679 -22.05 5.58 14.56
C TYR A 679 -22.47 5.80 13.12
N LEU A 680 -21.47 5.95 12.24
CA LEU A 680 -21.64 5.96 10.79
C LEU A 680 -20.97 4.73 10.20
N LEU A 681 -21.75 3.92 9.49
CA LEU A 681 -21.30 2.70 8.81
C LEU A 681 -21.35 2.93 7.29
N VAL A 682 -20.20 2.76 6.63
CA VAL A 682 -20.07 3.01 5.19
C VAL A 682 -19.52 1.76 4.50
N HIS A 683 -20.11 1.37 3.37
CA HIS A 683 -19.60 0.23 2.58
C HIS A 683 -19.97 0.36 1.10
N GLY A 684 -19.10 -0.12 0.22
CA GLY A 684 -19.38 -0.30 -1.20
C GLY A 684 -20.11 -1.62 -1.45
N THR A 685 -21.14 -1.59 -2.30
CA THR A 685 -21.94 -2.80 -2.57
C THR A 685 -21.21 -3.84 -3.42
N ALA A 686 -20.16 -3.43 -4.12
CA ALA A 686 -19.30 -4.30 -4.96
C ALA A 686 -17.89 -4.48 -4.39
N ASP A 687 -17.75 -4.39 -3.07
CA ASP A 687 -16.48 -4.65 -2.39
C ASP A 687 -16.16 -6.15 -2.48
N ASP A 688 -15.16 -6.46 -3.30
CA ASP A 688 -14.67 -7.83 -3.54
C ASP A 688 -13.72 -8.32 -2.45
N ASN A 689 -13.21 -7.41 -1.62
CA ASN A 689 -12.19 -7.65 -0.60
C ASN A 689 -12.84 -7.87 0.77
N VAL A 690 -13.33 -6.80 1.38
CA VAL A 690 -14.17 -6.84 2.58
C VAL A 690 -15.62 -6.77 2.10
N HIS A 691 -16.28 -7.93 2.05
CA HIS A 691 -17.60 -8.00 1.42
C HIS A 691 -18.65 -7.15 2.13
N PHE A 692 -19.62 -6.65 1.37
CA PHE A 692 -20.75 -5.93 1.92
C PHE A 692 -21.46 -6.72 3.03
N GLN A 693 -21.39 -8.05 2.99
CA GLN A 693 -21.82 -8.95 4.07
C GLN A 693 -21.36 -8.48 5.44
N GLN A 694 -20.13 -8.02 5.56
CA GLN A 694 -19.54 -7.59 6.84
C GLN A 694 -20.32 -6.40 7.45
N ALA A 695 -20.66 -5.41 6.63
CA ALA A 695 -21.47 -4.27 7.05
C ALA A 695 -22.94 -4.65 7.26
N ALA A 696 -23.49 -5.52 6.41
CA ALA A 696 -24.85 -6.02 6.55
C ALA A 696 -25.07 -6.72 7.91
N GLU A 697 -24.10 -7.53 8.34
CA GLU A 697 -24.16 -8.22 9.63
C GLU A 697 -24.03 -7.25 10.82
N ILE A 698 -23.24 -6.19 10.71
CA ILE A 698 -23.23 -5.13 11.74
C ILE A 698 -24.58 -4.45 11.79
N SER A 699 -25.15 -4.10 10.64
CA SER A 699 -26.47 -3.46 10.54
C SER A 699 -27.57 -4.32 11.20
N GLU A 700 -27.59 -5.63 10.89
CA GLU A 700 -28.55 -6.55 11.48
C GLU A 700 -28.41 -6.57 13.02
N ALA A 701 -27.21 -6.73 13.53
CA ALA A 701 -26.96 -6.78 14.97
C ALA A 701 -27.39 -5.49 15.69
N LEU A 702 -27.15 -4.32 15.09
CA LEU A 702 -27.58 -3.04 15.64
C LEU A 702 -29.11 -2.88 15.62
N VAL A 703 -29.77 -3.34 14.56
CA VAL A 703 -31.24 -3.34 14.47
C VAL A 703 -31.86 -4.25 15.53
N GLU A 704 -31.34 -5.45 15.73
CA GLU A 704 -31.82 -6.38 16.74
C GLU A 704 -31.71 -5.79 18.16
N GLU A 705 -30.67 -5.03 18.43
CA GLU A 705 -30.49 -4.32 19.71
C GLU A 705 -31.21 -2.96 19.77
N GLN A 706 -32.00 -2.60 18.76
CA GLN A 706 -32.70 -1.32 18.66
C GLN A 706 -31.78 -0.09 18.80
N VAL A 707 -30.58 -0.19 18.25
CA VAL A 707 -29.60 0.91 18.20
C VAL A 707 -29.86 1.76 16.97
N ASP A 708 -29.96 3.08 17.17
CA ASP A 708 -30.01 4.03 16.07
C ASP A 708 -28.61 4.33 15.54
N PHE A 709 -28.44 4.35 14.21
CA PHE A 709 -27.15 4.61 13.56
C PHE A 709 -27.36 5.17 12.15
N GLU A 710 -26.33 5.77 11.58
CA GLU A 710 -26.31 6.21 10.18
C GLU A 710 -25.58 5.20 9.33
N ALA A 711 -26.04 5.01 8.09
CA ALA A 711 -25.42 4.14 7.10
C ALA A 711 -25.37 4.82 5.75
N MET A 712 -24.29 4.55 4.98
CA MET A 712 -24.12 5.02 3.61
C MET A 712 -23.59 3.89 2.73
N TRP A 713 -24.35 3.56 1.69
CA TRP A 713 -23.97 2.56 0.69
C TRP A 713 -23.50 3.25 -0.58
N TYR A 714 -22.42 2.72 -1.18
CA TYR A 714 -21.93 3.19 -2.47
C TYR A 714 -22.15 2.10 -3.52
N THR A 715 -23.14 2.31 -4.37
CA THR A 715 -23.58 1.35 -5.38
C THR A 715 -22.44 1.07 -6.37
N ASP A 716 -22.17 -0.23 -6.59
CA ASP A 716 -21.17 -0.75 -7.53
C ASP A 716 -19.74 -0.26 -7.26
N LYS A 717 -19.45 0.18 -6.05
CA LYS A 717 -18.10 0.58 -5.65
C LYS A 717 -17.40 -0.54 -4.88
N ASP A 718 -16.12 -0.69 -5.17
CA ASP A 718 -15.24 -1.66 -4.51
C ASP A 718 -14.66 -1.13 -3.19
N HIS A 719 -13.67 -1.82 -2.65
CA HIS A 719 -13.03 -1.50 -1.37
C HIS A 719 -12.40 -0.10 -1.32
N GLY A 720 -11.98 0.44 -2.45
CA GLY A 720 -11.35 1.76 -2.55
C GLY A 720 -12.33 2.93 -2.68
N LEU A 721 -13.64 2.67 -2.89
CA LEU A 721 -14.66 3.70 -3.11
C LEU A 721 -14.20 4.76 -4.11
N GLY A 722 -13.74 4.34 -5.28
CA GLY A 722 -13.15 5.23 -6.28
C GLY A 722 -14.15 6.14 -7.00
N GLY A 723 -13.62 7.00 -7.85
CA GLY A 723 -14.41 7.94 -8.63
C GLY A 723 -15.09 8.99 -7.76
N SER A 724 -16.33 9.35 -8.08
CA SER A 724 -17.12 10.35 -7.34
C SER A 724 -17.43 9.94 -5.89
N ALA A 725 -17.45 8.64 -5.59
CA ALA A 725 -17.68 8.13 -4.24
C ALA A 725 -16.56 8.55 -3.27
N TYR A 726 -15.33 8.68 -3.73
CA TYR A 726 -14.18 9.06 -2.91
C TYR A 726 -14.37 10.45 -2.29
N GLN A 727 -14.72 11.43 -3.09
CA GLN A 727 -15.02 12.77 -2.60
C GLN A 727 -16.30 12.78 -1.73
N HIS A 728 -17.33 12.05 -2.15
CA HIS A 728 -18.60 12.00 -1.45
C HIS A 728 -18.46 11.43 -0.03
N VAL A 729 -17.69 10.35 0.16
CA VAL A 729 -17.53 9.73 1.47
C VAL A 729 -16.85 10.66 2.47
N TYR A 730 -15.81 11.38 2.05
CA TYR A 730 -15.13 12.35 2.93
C TYR A 730 -16.01 13.55 3.24
N THR A 731 -16.79 14.03 2.27
CA THR A 731 -17.76 15.08 2.49
C THR A 731 -18.83 14.65 3.50
N HIS A 732 -19.35 13.44 3.34
CA HIS A 732 -20.34 12.88 4.23
C HIS A 732 -19.81 12.69 5.66
N MET A 733 -18.61 12.15 5.80
CA MET A 733 -17.95 12.01 7.10
C MET A 733 -17.66 13.38 7.76
N SER A 734 -17.33 14.40 6.97
CA SER A 734 -17.13 15.75 7.48
C SER A 734 -18.41 16.33 8.09
N HIS A 735 -19.55 16.13 7.42
CA HIS A 735 -20.87 16.57 7.94
C HIS A 735 -21.25 15.80 9.21
N PHE A 736 -21.05 14.50 9.24
CA PHE A 736 -21.29 13.66 10.41
C PHE A 736 -20.45 14.14 11.62
N LEU A 737 -19.17 14.37 11.42
CA LEU A 737 -18.23 14.77 12.47
C LEU A 737 -18.57 16.16 13.02
N ARG A 738 -18.96 17.10 12.16
CA ARG A 738 -19.43 18.43 12.60
C ARG A 738 -20.65 18.33 13.50
N ARG A 739 -21.64 17.51 13.14
CA ARG A 739 -22.85 17.32 13.98
C ARG A 739 -22.49 16.67 15.31
N CYS A 740 -21.59 15.72 15.29
CA CYS A 740 -21.12 15.08 16.52
C CYS A 740 -20.41 16.06 17.47
N PHE A 741 -19.62 16.95 16.93
CA PHE A 741 -18.82 17.91 17.72
C PHE A 741 -19.53 19.24 17.98
N ALA A 742 -20.73 19.43 17.45
CA ALA A 742 -21.53 20.64 17.66
C ALA A 742 -21.96 20.82 19.12
#